data_a227c54dd503b584d734d680a7e0d8ef
#
_entry.id   a227c54dd503b584d734d680a7e0d8ef
#
_cell.length_a   1.000
_cell.length_b   1.000
_cell.length_c   1.000
_cell.angle_alpha   90.00
_cell.angle_beta   90.00
_cell.angle_gamma   90.00
#
_symmetry.space_group_name_H-M   'P 1'
#
loop_
_entity.id
_entity.type
_entity.pdbx_description
1 polymer ?
#
loop_
_entity_poly.entity_id
_entity_poly.type
_entity_poly.pdbx_seq_one_letter_code
_entity_poly.pdbx_strand_id
1 'polypeptide(L)'
;LYVSTEPWSVSDPFYQRSYAYQANGRELFYNLIHLSAHRSVLPVAYQFVKSHLKLSKTHFYPPRRALDNADPLVVFAESPRPSFPDSVDFPACIEQVAPLLQTAPRWLDHISTVATGENEIAMGLFNISEHLNKSVLTAPVRHSVIASKDYSQHPDRVSPVFDLAAVQLALAQFPMTLLPEILGFTLAYCQQPSALDLLTAGLGDKWHQDLRDPLLIETAAIRSGQVSALQGLIKRYETDAQAAGYGATWPRMQQGYGLYGQLTERCVKAISERWGRPQTDEQLIEALFKKLASSAQGHHVQALLGGKKLDHWFAEQPFNSREFMAALTASSYVNLQAIERSPLLALFEFKGPMFGVLNNEDLRLLKRWLEAGGRQSAMRPHSIQTVVGSIVREPQEQCRQTINFETLSNRDLFYYLVNSECYPEVIDSATGRVTKVLRLARWLNKVPFNVYEHDRLDQFIATIYQRGITGYQAFKAPARVSKATYIWGIEQLAPTILADGCWLQGASQLQFSPYQAVGDLLQKIYSDEMGNGDVLKNHPCIYRRLLASLNIELPLVHTRDFSAHRGFLNSAFDIPVFLTALSLCGNRFLPELLGVNLAIELSGLGRQYMTLRDELKYWQIDSAIVDVHIAIDNVATGHTALAREAIALYLDQVQMIQGSEVMNQHWHRVYQGYSALNTAGARFKAALVLQYLKKRF
;
A
#
# COMPACT_ATOMS: atom_id res chain seq x y z
N LEU A 1 11.86 22.74 -0.39
CA LEU A 1 12.14 21.68 -1.37
C LEU A 1 12.76 20.50 -0.69
N TYR A 2 12.07 19.36 -0.76
CA TYR A 2 12.55 18.08 -0.31
C TYR A 2 13.45 17.48 -1.38
N VAL A 3 14.68 17.94 -1.47
CA VAL A 3 15.68 17.21 -2.22
C VAL A 3 16.77 16.85 -1.23
N SER A 4 16.60 15.72 -0.59
CA SER A 4 17.72 15.12 0.10
C SER A 4 18.72 14.66 -0.95
N THR A 5 19.85 15.31 -1.03
CA THR A 5 20.93 14.99 -1.98
C THR A 5 21.59 13.65 -1.65
N GLU A 6 21.58 13.25 -0.38
CA GLU A 6 21.84 11.91 0.12
C GLU A 6 21.19 11.77 1.49
N PRO A 7 19.97 11.25 1.56
CA PRO A 7 19.27 11.15 2.84
C PRO A 7 19.89 10.14 3.79
N TRP A 8 20.62 9.20 3.23
CA TRP A 8 21.21 8.10 3.95
C TRP A 8 22.69 8.04 3.63
N SER A 9 23.52 8.48 4.53
CA SER A 9 24.90 8.05 4.45
C SER A 9 24.91 6.52 4.60
N VAL A 10 25.63 5.82 3.73
CA VAL A 10 25.82 4.37 3.81
C VAL A 10 26.37 3.92 5.18
N SER A 11 26.70 4.89 6.04
CA SER A 11 27.19 4.75 7.41
C SER A 11 26.09 4.74 8.49
N ASP A 12 24.77 4.79 8.14
CA ASP A 12 23.73 4.68 9.15
C ASP A 12 23.70 3.24 9.70
N PRO A 13 23.89 3.03 11.02
CA PRO A 13 23.91 1.69 11.62
C PRO A 13 22.67 0.85 11.30
N PHE A 14 21.51 1.49 11.12
CA PHE A 14 20.28 0.79 10.74
C PHE A 14 20.40 0.17 9.36
N TYR A 15 20.94 0.90 8.38
CA TYR A 15 21.09 0.41 7.00
C TYR A 15 22.30 -0.50 6.83
N GLN A 16 23.29 -0.43 7.70
CA GLN A 16 24.48 -1.30 7.69
C GLN A 16 24.17 -2.71 8.21
N ARG A 17 23.28 -2.86 9.18
CA ARG A 17 22.91 -4.19 9.75
C ARG A 17 22.31 -5.16 8.74
N SER A 18 21.84 -4.66 7.60
CA SER A 18 21.14 -5.46 6.60
C SER A 18 22.03 -6.09 5.53
N TYR A 19 23.34 -5.84 5.52
CA TYR A 19 24.24 -6.40 4.50
C TYR A 19 24.34 -7.95 4.51
N ALA A 20 23.86 -8.60 5.54
CA ALA A 20 23.79 -10.06 5.64
C ALA A 20 22.56 -10.67 4.92
N TYR A 21 21.60 -9.86 4.47
CA TYR A 21 20.38 -10.33 3.81
C TYR A 21 20.52 -10.25 2.29
N GLN A 22 20.65 -11.40 1.64
CA GLN A 22 20.43 -11.54 0.19
C GLN A 22 18.93 -11.82 -0.04
N ALA A 23 18.08 -10.81 0.07
CA ALA A 23 16.67 -10.99 -0.27
C ALA A 23 16.53 -11.07 -1.80
N ASN A 24 15.91 -12.14 -2.29
CA ASN A 24 15.39 -12.16 -3.65
C ASN A 24 14.10 -11.33 -3.73
N GLY A 25 13.67 -10.92 -4.93
CA GLY A 25 12.49 -10.09 -5.11
C GLY A 25 11.22 -10.69 -4.50
N ARG A 26 11.06 -12.02 -4.51
CA ARG A 26 9.91 -12.73 -3.93
C ARG A 26 9.87 -12.58 -2.40
N GLU A 27 10.98 -12.84 -1.72
CA GLU A 27 11.08 -12.70 -0.26
C GLU A 27 10.88 -11.23 0.15
N LEU A 28 11.47 -10.31 -0.60
CA LEU A 28 11.31 -8.89 -0.36
C LEU A 28 9.85 -8.44 -0.55
N PHE A 29 9.18 -8.91 -1.61
CA PHE A 29 7.76 -8.65 -1.83
C PHE A 29 6.91 -9.08 -0.64
N TYR A 30 7.09 -10.34 -0.15
CA TYR A 30 6.38 -10.85 1.02
C TYR A 30 6.62 -9.99 2.26
N ASN A 31 7.86 -9.64 2.55
CA ASN A 31 8.21 -8.83 3.70
C ASN A 31 7.62 -7.42 3.62
N LEU A 32 7.53 -6.84 2.42
CA LEU A 32 6.98 -5.50 2.22
C LEU A 32 5.45 -5.46 2.33
N ILE A 33 4.73 -6.48 1.88
CA ILE A 33 3.28 -6.57 2.11
C ILE A 33 2.92 -6.80 3.58
N HIS A 34 3.87 -7.32 4.37
CA HIS A 34 3.74 -7.53 5.81
C HIS A 34 4.70 -6.64 6.62
N LEU A 35 4.93 -5.42 6.16
CA LEU A 35 5.95 -4.51 6.69
C LEU A 35 5.87 -4.30 8.21
N SER A 36 4.66 -4.26 8.78
CA SER A 36 4.48 -4.12 10.23
C SER A 36 5.18 -5.21 11.05
N ALA A 37 5.31 -6.43 10.50
CA ALA A 37 6.02 -7.56 11.11
C ALA A 37 7.51 -7.64 10.70
N HIS A 38 7.88 -7.04 9.56
CA HIS A 38 9.18 -7.22 8.92
C HIS A 38 9.94 -5.89 8.67
N ARG A 39 9.85 -4.91 9.56
CA ARG A 39 10.46 -3.57 9.37
C ARG A 39 11.96 -3.58 9.13
N SER A 40 12.66 -4.57 9.65
CA SER A 40 14.10 -4.76 9.41
C SER A 40 14.45 -4.97 7.94
N VAL A 41 13.46 -5.17 7.07
CA VAL A 41 13.64 -5.30 5.63
C VAL A 41 13.88 -3.96 4.91
N LEU A 42 13.53 -2.82 5.51
CA LEU A 42 13.62 -1.50 4.85
C LEU A 42 15.02 -1.19 4.28
N PRO A 43 16.14 -1.43 4.98
CA PRO A 43 17.47 -1.24 4.40
C PRO A 43 17.72 -2.13 3.18
N VAL A 44 17.25 -3.39 3.23
CA VAL A 44 17.36 -4.33 2.11
C VAL A 44 16.54 -3.82 0.93
N ALA A 45 15.31 -3.34 1.18
CA ALA A 45 14.44 -2.76 0.16
C ALA A 45 15.09 -1.55 -0.53
N TYR A 46 15.70 -0.66 0.25
CA TYR A 46 16.44 0.48 -0.28
C TYR A 46 17.61 0.05 -1.17
N GLN A 47 18.44 -0.87 -0.71
CA GLN A 47 19.57 -1.39 -1.49
C GLN A 47 19.09 -2.14 -2.74
N PHE A 48 17.98 -2.87 -2.65
CA PHE A 48 17.37 -3.55 -3.79
C PHE A 48 16.99 -2.57 -4.90
N VAL A 49 16.28 -1.49 -4.56
CA VAL A 49 15.95 -0.41 -5.52
C VAL A 49 17.21 0.22 -6.07
N LYS A 50 18.17 0.57 -5.23
CA LYS A 50 19.44 1.20 -5.67
C LYS A 50 20.26 0.30 -6.61
N SER A 51 20.25 -1.01 -6.41
CA SER A 51 20.93 -1.96 -7.31
C SER A 51 20.28 -1.98 -8.70
N HIS A 52 18.94 -2.00 -8.76
CA HIS A 52 18.20 -1.97 -10.01
C HIS A 52 18.34 -0.64 -10.74
N LEU A 53 18.35 0.49 -10.02
CA LEU A 53 18.64 1.82 -10.59
C LEU A 53 20.05 1.90 -11.19
N LYS A 54 21.06 1.27 -10.59
CA LYS A 54 22.42 1.20 -11.14
C LYS A 54 22.45 0.42 -12.46
N LEU A 55 21.71 -0.68 -12.55
CA LEU A 55 21.60 -1.47 -13.77
C LEU A 55 20.92 -0.68 -14.90
N SER A 56 19.98 0.20 -14.57
CA SER A 56 19.29 1.05 -15.56
C SER A 56 20.17 2.13 -16.18
N LYS A 57 21.35 2.43 -15.63
CA LYS A 57 22.30 3.42 -16.18
C LYS A 57 22.91 3.06 -17.52
N THR A 58 22.82 1.81 -17.94
CA THR A 58 23.46 1.32 -19.18
C THR A 58 22.65 1.61 -20.45
N HIS A 59 21.44 2.16 -20.33
CA HIS A 59 20.58 2.48 -21.45
C HIS A 59 20.67 3.96 -21.83
N PHE A 60 20.61 4.20 -23.15
CA PHE A 60 20.67 5.56 -23.70
C PHE A 60 19.39 6.33 -23.36
N TYR A 61 19.53 7.49 -22.74
CA TYR A 61 18.44 8.40 -22.43
C TYR A 61 18.46 9.62 -23.36
N PRO A 62 17.30 10.09 -23.82
CA PRO A 62 17.24 11.28 -24.66
C PRO A 62 17.80 12.49 -23.91
N PRO A 63 18.49 13.40 -24.62
CA PRO A 63 19.03 14.61 -24.01
C PRO A 63 17.90 15.54 -23.55
N ARG A 64 18.18 16.37 -22.54
CA ARG A 64 17.23 17.33 -21.91
C ARG A 64 16.42 18.19 -22.91
N ARG A 65 17.02 18.55 -24.06
CA ARG A 65 16.38 19.34 -25.12
C ARG A 65 15.16 18.67 -25.75
N ALA A 66 15.01 17.37 -25.57
CA ALA A 66 13.88 16.64 -26.10
C ALA A 66 12.58 16.83 -25.27
N LEU A 67 12.65 17.38 -24.05
CA LEU A 67 11.42 17.75 -23.28
C LEU A 67 10.79 19.07 -23.75
N ASP A 68 11.55 19.93 -24.41
CA ASP A 68 11.07 21.24 -24.85
C ASP A 68 10.31 21.21 -26.19
N ASN A 69 10.47 20.14 -26.98
CA ASN A 69 9.83 20.00 -28.29
C ASN A 69 9.15 18.63 -28.41
N ALA A 70 7.86 18.62 -28.20
CA ALA A 70 6.92 17.55 -28.55
C ALA A 70 7.48 16.10 -28.41
N ASP A 71 7.13 15.43 -27.32
CA ASP A 71 7.22 13.99 -27.13
C ASP A 71 8.62 13.36 -27.13
N PRO A 72 9.46 13.69 -26.11
CA PRO A 72 10.82 13.23 -26.03
C PRO A 72 11.00 11.78 -25.58
N LEU A 73 9.95 11.08 -25.23
CA LEU A 73 9.98 9.77 -24.62
C LEU A 73 9.52 8.63 -25.54
N VAL A 74 9.18 8.93 -26.78
CA VAL A 74 8.85 7.95 -27.84
C VAL A 74 10.06 7.17 -28.37
N VAL A 75 11.25 7.38 -27.83
CA VAL A 75 12.48 6.66 -28.27
C VAL A 75 12.64 5.30 -27.60
N PHE A 76 11.65 4.80 -26.89
CA PHE A 76 11.65 3.36 -26.69
C PHE A 76 11.17 2.72 -27.99
N ALA A 77 12.16 2.20 -28.75
CA ALA A 77 11.90 1.29 -29.84
C ALA A 77 10.76 0.35 -29.43
N GLU A 78 9.83 0.11 -30.34
CA GLU A 78 8.75 -0.87 -30.12
C GLU A 78 9.38 -2.11 -29.51
N SER A 79 9.18 -2.32 -28.22
CA SER A 79 9.62 -3.54 -27.58
C SER A 79 9.02 -4.68 -28.38
N PRO A 80 9.82 -5.63 -28.87
CA PRO A 80 9.29 -6.69 -29.73
C PRO A 80 8.10 -7.34 -29.03
N ARG A 81 6.94 -7.30 -29.66
CA ARG A 81 5.73 -7.91 -29.12
C ARG A 81 6.00 -9.40 -28.90
N PRO A 82 5.79 -9.93 -27.69
CA PRO A 82 5.98 -11.35 -27.47
C PRO A 82 5.02 -12.11 -28.37
N SER A 83 5.51 -13.12 -29.11
CA SER A 83 4.67 -14.04 -29.85
C SER A 83 4.42 -15.27 -28.98
N PHE A 84 3.16 -15.66 -28.86
CA PHE A 84 2.77 -16.87 -28.15
C PHE A 84 2.18 -17.87 -29.16
N PRO A 85 2.45 -19.19 -29.00
CA PRO A 85 1.78 -20.22 -29.81
C PRO A 85 0.28 -20.25 -29.48
N ASP A 86 -0.54 -20.71 -30.44
CA ASP A 86 -2.02 -20.81 -30.34
C ASP A 86 -2.50 -21.65 -29.13
N SER A 87 -1.63 -22.45 -28.52
CA SER A 87 -1.92 -23.38 -27.41
C SER A 87 -1.57 -22.83 -26.03
N VAL A 88 -1.31 -21.52 -25.89
CA VAL A 88 -0.94 -20.91 -24.58
C VAL A 88 -2.13 -20.90 -23.65
N ASP A 89 -1.91 -21.34 -22.40
CA ASP A 89 -2.84 -21.13 -21.29
C ASP A 89 -2.80 -19.66 -20.85
N PHE A 90 -3.66 -18.86 -21.46
CA PHE A 90 -3.74 -17.43 -21.21
C PHE A 90 -4.12 -17.07 -19.75
N PRO A 91 -5.09 -17.74 -19.11
CA PRO A 91 -5.35 -17.54 -17.68
C PRO A 91 -4.09 -17.70 -16.82
N ALA A 92 -3.27 -18.71 -17.10
CA ALA A 92 -2.00 -18.92 -16.39
C ALA A 92 -1.00 -17.79 -16.62
N CYS A 93 -0.94 -17.21 -17.83
CA CYS A 93 -0.09 -16.04 -18.12
C CYS A 93 -0.56 -14.81 -17.36
N ILE A 94 -1.86 -14.54 -17.29
CA ILE A 94 -2.43 -13.41 -16.54
C ILE A 94 -2.20 -13.60 -15.03
N GLU A 95 -2.36 -14.81 -14.52
CA GLU A 95 -2.05 -15.10 -13.13
C GLU A 95 -0.61 -14.74 -12.76
N GLN A 96 0.33 -14.80 -13.71
CA GLN A 96 1.71 -14.41 -13.46
C GLN A 96 1.85 -12.93 -13.08
N VAL A 97 1.08 -12.04 -13.73
CA VAL A 97 1.16 -10.59 -13.51
C VAL A 97 0.31 -10.09 -12.33
N ALA A 98 -0.44 -10.98 -11.68
CA ALA A 98 -1.30 -10.61 -10.54
C ALA A 98 -0.57 -9.80 -9.44
N PRO A 99 0.68 -10.13 -9.03
CA PRO A 99 1.42 -9.28 -8.08
C PRO A 99 1.60 -7.85 -8.57
N LEU A 100 1.82 -7.64 -9.88
CA LEU A 100 1.99 -6.32 -10.46
C LEU A 100 0.69 -5.52 -10.45
N LEU A 101 -0.45 -6.18 -10.68
CA LEU A 101 -1.77 -5.55 -10.61
C LEU A 101 -2.12 -5.13 -9.19
N GLN A 102 -1.64 -5.86 -8.18
CA GLN A 102 -1.83 -5.50 -6.77
C GLN A 102 -0.96 -4.32 -6.35
N THR A 103 0.25 -4.22 -6.89
CA THR A 103 1.24 -3.22 -6.48
C THR A 103 1.24 -1.95 -7.34
N ALA A 104 0.48 -1.90 -8.42
CA ALA A 104 0.28 -0.68 -9.21
C ALA A 104 -0.98 0.08 -8.72
N PRO A 105 -0.92 1.39 -8.44
CA PRO A 105 0.23 2.30 -8.39
C PRO A 105 0.78 2.53 -6.97
N ARG A 106 0.99 1.47 -6.18
CA ARG A 106 1.32 1.50 -4.76
C ARG A 106 2.62 2.24 -4.40
N TRP A 107 3.52 2.47 -5.36
CA TRP A 107 4.72 3.29 -5.10
C TRP A 107 4.40 4.75 -4.75
N LEU A 108 3.14 5.18 -4.92
CA LEU A 108 2.64 6.51 -4.55
C LEU A 108 1.90 6.52 -3.20
N ASP A 109 1.72 5.39 -2.53
CA ASP A 109 0.91 5.28 -1.31
C ASP A 109 1.36 6.22 -0.18
N HIS A 110 2.67 6.44 -0.03
CA HIS A 110 3.22 7.32 1.01
C HIS A 110 3.76 8.64 0.47
N ILE A 111 3.36 9.03 -0.74
CA ILE A 111 3.81 10.31 -1.32
C ILE A 111 3.28 11.51 -0.55
N SER A 112 2.07 11.39 0.01
CA SER A 112 1.47 12.38 0.91
C SER A 112 1.62 11.89 2.36
N THR A 113 2.34 12.64 3.17
CA THR A 113 2.53 12.42 4.61
C THR A 113 2.58 13.77 5.29
N VAL A 114 2.67 13.80 6.63
CA VAL A 114 2.90 15.05 7.37
C VAL A 114 4.13 15.80 6.85
N ALA A 115 5.18 15.07 6.46
CA ALA A 115 6.39 15.68 5.93
C ALA A 115 6.19 16.35 4.57
N THR A 116 5.28 15.87 3.77
CA THR A 116 5.09 16.26 2.35
C THR A 116 3.77 16.95 2.06
N GLY A 117 2.84 17.01 3.02
CA GLY A 117 1.48 17.53 2.82
C GLY A 117 1.39 18.99 2.37
N GLU A 118 2.45 19.77 2.59
CA GLU A 118 2.58 21.15 2.12
C GLU A 118 3.40 21.27 0.81
N ASN A 119 3.89 20.17 0.26
CA ASN A 119 4.73 20.15 -0.95
C ASN A 119 3.87 19.96 -2.20
N GLU A 120 3.87 20.94 -3.09
CA GLU A 120 3.03 20.91 -4.29
C GLU A 120 3.36 19.77 -5.26
N ILE A 121 4.60 19.31 -5.33
CA ILE A 121 4.99 18.16 -6.17
C ILE A 121 4.43 16.87 -5.58
N ALA A 122 4.56 16.68 -4.27
CA ALA A 122 4.00 15.52 -3.59
C ALA A 122 2.47 15.50 -3.68
N MET A 123 1.83 16.65 -3.51
CA MET A 123 0.37 16.78 -3.65
C MET A 123 -0.10 16.54 -5.08
N GLY A 124 0.65 17.01 -6.08
CA GLY A 124 0.37 16.71 -7.48
C GLY A 124 0.49 15.22 -7.81
N LEU A 125 1.51 14.53 -7.27
CA LEU A 125 1.65 13.08 -7.38
C LEU A 125 0.54 12.34 -6.62
N PHE A 126 0.11 12.85 -5.48
CA PHE A 126 -1.02 12.30 -4.74
C PHE A 126 -2.33 12.40 -5.54
N ASN A 127 -2.59 13.53 -6.18
CA ASN A 127 -3.73 13.69 -7.10
C ASN A 127 -3.69 12.67 -8.24
N ILE A 128 -2.51 12.45 -8.84
CA ILE A 128 -2.32 11.44 -9.87
C ILE A 128 -2.57 10.03 -9.32
N SER A 129 -2.09 9.72 -8.11
CA SER A 129 -2.38 8.46 -7.42
C SER A 129 -3.87 8.21 -7.26
N GLU A 130 -4.64 9.22 -6.84
CA GLU A 130 -6.11 9.12 -6.70
C GLU A 130 -6.80 8.81 -8.03
N HIS A 131 -6.34 9.42 -9.13
CA HIS A 131 -6.87 9.11 -10.46
C HIS A 131 -6.52 7.69 -10.92
N LEU A 132 -5.27 7.27 -10.71
CA LEU A 132 -4.82 5.92 -11.06
C LEU A 132 -5.53 4.86 -10.22
N ASN A 133 -5.77 5.11 -8.93
CA ASN A 133 -6.48 4.20 -8.04
C ASN A 133 -7.96 4.03 -8.40
N LYS A 134 -8.63 5.06 -8.91
CA LYS A 134 -10.03 4.94 -9.38
C LYS A 134 -10.20 3.86 -10.46
N SER A 135 -9.24 3.76 -11.38
CA SER A 135 -9.24 2.71 -12.41
C SER A 135 -9.10 1.31 -11.83
N VAL A 136 -8.44 1.22 -10.69
CA VAL A 136 -8.14 -0.02 -9.97
C VAL A 136 -9.32 -0.55 -9.17
N LEU A 137 -10.06 0.35 -8.51
CA LEU A 137 -11.16 0.00 -7.61
C LEU A 137 -12.42 -0.50 -8.35
N THR A 138 -12.57 -0.13 -9.63
CA THR A 138 -13.76 -0.47 -10.44
C THR A 138 -13.66 -1.81 -11.16
N ALA A 139 -12.54 -2.52 -11.11
CA ALA A 139 -12.32 -3.73 -11.89
C ALA A 139 -12.74 -5.03 -11.17
N PRO A 140 -13.84 -5.69 -11.56
CA PRO A 140 -14.27 -6.98 -11.00
C PRO A 140 -13.20 -8.09 -11.16
N VAL A 141 -12.36 -8.01 -12.19
CA VAL A 141 -11.27 -8.97 -12.48
C VAL A 141 -10.23 -8.99 -11.36
N ARG A 142 -9.98 -7.87 -10.67
CA ARG A 142 -9.08 -7.84 -9.52
C ARG A 142 -9.57 -8.69 -8.35
N HIS A 143 -10.87 -8.65 -8.08
CA HIS A 143 -11.42 -9.41 -6.94
C HIS A 143 -11.38 -10.92 -7.16
N SER A 144 -11.62 -11.41 -8.37
CA SER A 144 -11.64 -12.85 -8.63
C SER A 144 -10.24 -13.47 -8.68
N VAL A 145 -9.23 -12.72 -9.17
CA VAL A 145 -7.84 -13.20 -9.28
C VAL A 145 -7.05 -12.99 -7.99
N ILE A 146 -7.40 -11.96 -7.22
CA ILE A 146 -6.63 -11.46 -6.08
C ILE A 146 -7.11 -12.02 -4.73
N ALA A 147 -8.41 -12.25 -4.56
CA ALA A 147 -9.05 -12.42 -3.26
C ALA A 147 -8.67 -13.70 -2.48
N SER A 148 -7.91 -14.65 -3.02
CA SER A 148 -7.81 -15.96 -2.38
C SER A 148 -6.42 -16.59 -2.25
N LYS A 149 -5.31 -15.96 -2.67
CA LYS A 149 -4.02 -16.67 -2.71
C LYS A 149 -2.86 -15.87 -2.16
N ASP A 150 -2.13 -16.45 -1.22
CA ASP A 150 -0.80 -16.01 -0.79
C ASP A 150 0.19 -16.19 -1.96
N TYR A 151 0.36 -15.14 -2.75
CA TYR A 151 1.17 -15.17 -3.97
C TYR A 151 2.66 -15.37 -3.72
N SER A 152 3.13 -15.10 -2.52
CA SER A 152 4.54 -15.26 -2.16
C SER A 152 5.00 -16.70 -2.24
N GLN A 153 4.10 -17.64 -1.98
CA GLN A 153 4.38 -19.08 -1.87
C GLN A 153 4.14 -19.88 -3.17
N HIS A 154 3.67 -19.26 -4.25
CA HIS A 154 3.44 -19.97 -5.51
C HIS A 154 4.78 -20.26 -6.21
N PRO A 155 5.30 -21.51 -6.21
CA PRO A 155 6.61 -21.83 -6.78
C PRO A 155 6.66 -21.64 -8.30
N ASP A 156 5.51 -21.62 -8.95
CA ASP A 156 5.40 -21.59 -10.41
C ASP A 156 5.47 -20.20 -11.04
N ARG A 157 5.53 -19.13 -10.24
CA ARG A 157 5.64 -17.76 -10.76
C ARG A 157 7.07 -17.38 -11.11
N VAL A 158 7.23 -16.62 -12.20
CA VAL A 158 8.55 -16.15 -12.62
C VAL A 158 9.09 -15.07 -11.68
N SER A 159 10.37 -15.19 -11.33
CA SER A 159 11.03 -14.26 -10.38
C SER A 159 10.96 -12.78 -10.79
N PRO A 160 11.14 -12.37 -12.07
CA PRO A 160 11.09 -10.98 -12.47
C PRO A 160 9.77 -10.25 -12.15
N VAL A 161 8.65 -10.97 -12.04
CA VAL A 161 7.37 -10.39 -11.61
C VAL A 161 7.47 -9.90 -10.16
N PHE A 162 8.09 -10.69 -9.29
CA PHE A 162 8.30 -10.28 -7.91
C PHE A 162 9.34 -9.18 -7.77
N ASP A 163 10.36 -9.14 -8.67
CA ASP A 163 11.36 -8.07 -8.67
C ASP A 163 10.68 -6.72 -8.94
N LEU A 164 9.82 -6.63 -9.96
CA LEU A 164 9.08 -5.40 -10.26
C LEU A 164 8.08 -5.05 -9.15
N ALA A 165 7.32 -6.03 -8.64
CA ALA A 165 6.37 -5.80 -7.56
C ALA A 165 7.07 -5.34 -6.27
N ALA A 166 8.22 -5.94 -5.93
CA ALA A 166 9.03 -5.52 -4.78
C ALA A 166 9.60 -4.11 -4.96
N VAL A 167 10.04 -3.73 -6.16
CA VAL A 167 10.49 -2.36 -6.46
C VAL A 167 9.33 -1.37 -6.28
N GLN A 168 8.13 -1.68 -6.76
CA GLN A 168 6.95 -0.83 -6.60
C GLN A 168 6.63 -0.57 -5.12
N LEU A 169 6.62 -1.62 -4.30
CA LEU A 169 6.39 -1.49 -2.86
C LEU A 169 7.54 -0.81 -2.12
N ALA A 170 8.77 -1.05 -2.54
CA ALA A 170 9.96 -0.43 -1.93
C ALA A 170 10.03 1.07 -2.22
N LEU A 171 9.71 1.52 -3.44
CA LEU A 171 9.62 2.94 -3.79
C LEU A 171 8.66 3.68 -2.87
N ALA A 172 7.53 3.08 -2.51
CA ALA A 172 6.56 3.65 -1.57
C ALA A 172 7.17 3.96 -0.18
N GLN A 173 8.21 3.25 0.22
CA GLN A 173 8.80 3.43 1.56
C GLN A 173 9.79 4.60 1.63
N PHE A 174 10.18 5.16 0.48
CA PHE A 174 11.21 6.20 0.39
C PHE A 174 10.76 7.40 -0.48
N PRO A 175 9.56 7.97 -0.21
CA PRO A 175 8.97 9.00 -1.07
C PRO A 175 9.77 10.30 -1.11
N MET A 176 10.44 10.68 -0.01
CA MET A 176 11.28 11.88 0.04
C MET A 176 12.65 11.64 -0.60
N THR A 177 13.23 10.48 -0.31
CA THR A 177 14.57 10.09 -0.74
C THR A 177 14.64 9.82 -2.23
N LEU A 178 13.63 9.11 -2.76
CA LEU A 178 13.57 8.65 -4.14
C LEU A 178 12.56 9.44 -4.99
N LEU A 179 12.20 10.66 -4.57
CA LEU A 179 11.22 11.49 -5.29
C LEU A 179 11.54 11.67 -6.78
N PRO A 180 12.78 11.98 -7.20
CA PRO A 180 13.12 12.06 -8.63
C PRO A 180 12.90 10.74 -9.35
N GLU A 181 13.33 9.63 -8.76
CA GLU A 181 13.16 8.30 -9.34
C GLU A 181 11.67 7.92 -9.43
N ILE A 182 10.87 8.29 -8.42
CA ILE A 182 9.40 8.08 -8.41
C ILE A 182 8.72 8.89 -9.52
N LEU A 183 9.11 10.16 -9.73
CA LEU A 183 8.58 10.97 -10.83
C LEU A 183 8.84 10.29 -12.18
N GLY A 184 10.06 9.85 -12.42
CA GLY A 184 10.42 9.17 -13.66
C GLY A 184 9.70 7.82 -13.82
N PHE A 185 9.63 7.02 -12.77
CA PHE A 185 8.95 5.72 -12.76
C PHE A 185 7.44 5.86 -13.04
N THR A 186 6.79 6.87 -12.42
CA THR A 186 5.37 7.15 -12.61
C THR A 186 5.09 7.60 -14.05
N LEU A 187 5.97 8.45 -14.61
CA LEU A 187 5.85 8.89 -16.00
C LEU A 187 5.97 7.69 -16.96
N ALA A 188 6.93 6.81 -16.73
CA ALA A 188 7.09 5.58 -17.53
C ALA A 188 5.85 4.69 -17.44
N TYR A 189 5.30 4.49 -16.24
CA TYR A 189 4.06 3.73 -16.05
C TYR A 189 2.88 4.31 -16.82
N CYS A 190 2.79 5.63 -16.92
CA CYS A 190 1.70 6.31 -17.64
C CYS A 190 1.88 6.32 -19.17
N GLN A 191 3.13 6.29 -19.65
CA GLN A 191 3.44 6.37 -21.09
C GLN A 191 3.69 5.04 -21.76
N GLN A 192 4.30 4.08 -21.03
CA GLN A 192 4.68 2.78 -21.58
C GLN A 192 3.58 1.74 -21.37
N PRO A 193 3.49 0.73 -22.23
CA PRO A 193 2.59 -0.38 -22.00
C PRO A 193 2.99 -1.16 -20.74
N SER A 194 2.01 -1.61 -19.97
CA SER A 194 2.25 -2.49 -18.82
C SER A 194 2.60 -3.92 -19.30
N ALA A 195 3.07 -4.75 -18.37
CA ALA A 195 3.31 -6.16 -18.67
C ALA A 195 2.03 -6.86 -19.18
N LEU A 196 0.87 -6.49 -18.63
CA LEU A 196 -0.42 -7.01 -19.09
C LEU A 196 -0.74 -6.56 -20.51
N ASP A 197 -0.54 -5.26 -20.85
CA ASP A 197 -0.76 -4.74 -22.19
C ASP A 197 0.12 -5.46 -23.24
N LEU A 198 1.39 -5.70 -22.89
CA LEU A 198 2.33 -6.39 -23.78
C LEU A 198 1.98 -7.86 -23.98
N LEU A 199 1.57 -8.55 -22.91
CA LEU A 199 1.15 -9.95 -22.99
C LEU A 199 -0.14 -10.08 -23.81
N THR A 200 -1.13 -9.24 -23.59
CA THR A 200 -2.40 -9.24 -24.33
C THR A 200 -2.20 -8.91 -25.81
N ALA A 201 -1.33 -7.95 -26.12
CA ALA A 201 -0.99 -7.61 -27.52
C ALA A 201 -0.29 -8.76 -28.27
N GLY A 202 0.43 -9.65 -27.55
CA GLY A 202 1.11 -10.82 -28.13
C GLY A 202 0.20 -12.01 -28.44
N LEU A 203 -1.03 -12.02 -27.95
CA LEU A 203 -1.94 -13.18 -28.04
C LEU A 203 -2.86 -13.19 -29.25
N GLY A 204 -2.84 -12.15 -30.09
CA GLY A 204 -3.62 -12.06 -31.33
C GLY A 204 -5.15 -11.86 -31.14
N ASP A 205 -5.86 -11.70 -32.28
CA ASP A 205 -7.26 -11.23 -32.28
C ASP A 205 -8.29 -12.20 -31.66
N LYS A 206 -8.00 -13.50 -31.59
CA LYS A 206 -8.93 -14.49 -31.02
C LYS A 206 -9.25 -14.26 -29.54
N TRP A 207 -8.29 -13.78 -28.80
CA TRP A 207 -8.43 -13.48 -27.35
C TRP A 207 -8.94 -12.07 -27.07
N HIS A 208 -8.81 -11.15 -28.03
CA HIS A 208 -9.34 -9.81 -27.95
C HIS A 208 -10.87 -9.71 -27.87
N GLN A 209 -11.61 -10.71 -28.37
CA GLN A 209 -13.08 -10.66 -28.32
C GLN A 209 -13.64 -11.01 -26.96
N ASP A 210 -13.03 -11.97 -26.24
CA ASP A 210 -13.48 -12.37 -24.89
C ASP A 210 -12.86 -11.54 -23.76
N LEU A 211 -11.71 -10.91 -24.01
CA LEU A 211 -10.93 -10.14 -23.04
C LEU A 211 -10.88 -8.63 -23.34
N ARG A 212 -11.63 -8.14 -24.32
CA ARG A 212 -11.95 -6.70 -24.43
C ARG A 212 -12.83 -6.30 -23.25
N ASP A 213 -12.34 -6.61 -22.06
CA ASP A 213 -12.88 -5.99 -20.87
C ASP A 213 -12.70 -4.48 -21.05
N PRO A 214 -13.79 -3.70 -21.12
CA PRO A 214 -13.73 -2.25 -21.21
C PRO A 214 -12.77 -1.64 -20.17
N LEU A 215 -12.57 -2.35 -19.05
CA LEU A 215 -11.70 -1.97 -17.93
C LEU A 215 -10.21 -1.94 -18.29
N LEU A 216 -9.70 -2.81 -19.18
CA LEU A 216 -8.29 -2.75 -19.63
C LEU A 216 -8.03 -1.52 -20.50
N ILE A 217 -9.01 -1.20 -21.36
CA ILE A 217 -8.94 -0.01 -22.23
C ILE A 217 -9.07 1.25 -21.37
N GLU A 218 -9.98 1.26 -20.41
CA GLU A 218 -10.18 2.37 -19.47
C GLU A 218 -8.92 2.63 -18.63
N THR A 219 -8.27 1.58 -18.12
CA THR A 219 -7.02 1.71 -17.36
C THR A 219 -5.90 2.34 -18.18
N ALA A 220 -5.74 1.95 -19.45
CA ALA A 220 -4.74 2.56 -20.33
C ALA A 220 -5.05 4.03 -20.63
N ALA A 221 -6.32 4.37 -20.86
CA ALA A 221 -6.77 5.74 -21.09
C ALA A 221 -6.55 6.63 -19.85
N ILE A 222 -6.85 6.12 -18.65
CA ILE A 222 -6.61 6.85 -17.39
C ILE A 222 -5.12 7.09 -17.19
N ARG A 223 -4.27 6.09 -17.41
CA ARG A 223 -2.80 6.25 -17.32
C ARG A 223 -2.30 7.32 -18.28
N SER A 224 -2.66 7.22 -19.56
CA SER A 224 -2.21 8.18 -20.57
C SER A 224 -2.73 9.60 -20.30
N GLY A 225 -3.91 9.74 -19.72
CA GLY A 225 -4.48 11.01 -19.30
C GLY A 225 -3.67 11.77 -18.24
N GLN A 226 -2.80 11.07 -17.47
CA GLN A 226 -1.98 11.68 -16.43
C GLN A 226 -0.63 12.23 -16.96
N VAL A 227 -0.25 11.92 -18.19
CA VAL A 227 1.08 12.26 -18.75
C VAL A 227 1.35 13.77 -18.73
N SER A 228 0.41 14.59 -19.17
CA SER A 228 0.58 16.05 -19.21
C SER A 228 0.75 16.64 -17.81
N ALA A 229 -0.02 16.17 -16.83
CA ALA A 229 0.10 16.60 -15.44
C ALA A 229 1.49 16.24 -14.87
N LEU A 230 1.95 15.01 -15.11
CA LEU A 230 3.28 14.55 -14.70
C LEU A 230 4.41 15.36 -15.31
N GLN A 231 4.33 15.67 -16.61
CA GLN A 231 5.32 16.52 -17.28
C GLN A 231 5.36 17.92 -16.66
N GLY A 232 4.21 18.47 -16.30
CA GLY A 232 4.12 19.75 -15.58
C GLY A 232 4.80 19.70 -14.22
N LEU A 233 4.57 18.63 -13.45
CA LEU A 233 5.20 18.40 -12.14
C LEU A 233 6.73 18.23 -12.26
N ILE A 234 7.20 17.47 -13.25
CA ILE A 234 8.64 17.27 -13.51
C ILE A 234 9.31 18.60 -13.83
N LYS A 235 8.72 19.39 -14.73
CA LYS A 235 9.26 20.70 -15.09
C LYS A 235 9.34 21.64 -13.88
N ARG A 236 8.30 21.66 -13.06
CA ARG A 236 8.28 22.46 -11.83
C ARG A 236 9.35 21.96 -10.85
N TYR A 237 9.41 20.66 -10.60
CA TYR A 237 10.40 20.07 -9.72
C TYR A 237 11.85 20.41 -10.13
N GLU A 238 12.14 20.37 -11.44
CA GLU A 238 13.45 20.76 -11.95
C GLU A 238 13.77 22.24 -11.73
N THR A 239 12.78 23.12 -11.98
CA THR A 239 12.93 24.56 -11.76
C THR A 239 13.24 24.85 -10.30
N ASP A 240 12.48 24.24 -9.39
CA ASP A 240 12.65 24.42 -7.95
C ASP A 240 13.98 23.84 -7.45
N ALA A 241 14.39 22.68 -7.98
CA ALA A 241 15.65 22.05 -7.63
C ALA A 241 16.86 22.87 -8.09
N GLN A 242 16.79 23.44 -9.28
CA GLN A 242 17.83 24.36 -9.79
C GLN A 242 17.93 25.64 -8.95
N ALA A 243 16.80 26.24 -8.60
CA ALA A 243 16.74 27.43 -7.74
C ALA A 243 17.35 27.17 -6.35
N ALA A 244 17.20 25.94 -5.85
CA ALA A 244 17.78 25.50 -4.58
C ALA A 244 19.24 25.02 -4.66
N GLY A 245 19.84 25.06 -5.85
CA GLY A 245 21.24 24.66 -6.06
C GLY A 245 21.46 23.14 -6.11
N TYR A 246 20.40 22.35 -6.28
CA TYR A 246 20.52 20.89 -6.40
C TYR A 246 20.84 20.51 -7.85
N GLY A 247 22.02 19.90 -8.05
CA GLY A 247 22.42 19.31 -9.33
C GLY A 247 21.90 17.87 -9.47
N ALA A 248 21.91 17.35 -10.70
CA ALA A 248 21.71 15.91 -10.98
C ALA A 248 20.33 15.28 -10.66
N THR A 249 19.25 16.07 -10.56
CA THR A 249 17.89 15.54 -10.40
C THR A 249 17.40 14.87 -11.68
N TRP A 250 17.70 15.44 -12.83
CA TRP A 250 17.31 14.89 -14.13
C TRP A 250 17.84 13.46 -14.39
N PRO A 251 19.13 13.16 -14.20
CA PRO A 251 19.62 11.78 -14.35
C PRO A 251 18.93 10.79 -13.41
N ARG A 252 18.51 11.21 -12.23
CA ARG A 252 17.76 10.37 -11.29
C ARG A 252 16.35 10.08 -11.80
N MET A 253 15.65 11.08 -12.35
CA MET A 253 14.34 10.85 -13.00
C MET A 253 14.46 9.91 -14.19
N GLN A 254 15.50 10.08 -15.03
CA GLN A 254 15.78 9.15 -16.14
C GLN A 254 16.01 7.71 -15.66
N GLN A 255 16.72 7.51 -14.55
CA GLN A 255 16.93 6.19 -13.98
C GLN A 255 15.62 5.55 -13.53
N GLY A 256 14.74 6.32 -12.86
CA GLY A 256 13.39 5.84 -12.48
C GLY A 256 12.55 5.46 -13.69
N TYR A 257 12.59 6.29 -14.73
CA TYR A 257 11.89 6.01 -15.99
C TYR A 257 12.36 4.72 -16.66
N GLY A 258 13.67 4.54 -16.79
CA GLY A 258 14.27 3.34 -17.38
C GLY A 258 14.05 2.09 -16.54
N LEU A 259 13.99 2.25 -15.22
CA LEU A 259 13.75 1.14 -14.29
C LEU A 259 12.41 0.44 -14.55
N TYR A 260 11.32 1.21 -14.73
CA TYR A 260 10.02 0.64 -15.05
C TYR A 260 10.04 -0.19 -16.33
N GLY A 261 10.53 0.39 -17.43
CA GLY A 261 10.57 -0.28 -18.73
C GLY A 261 11.40 -1.57 -18.72
N GLN A 262 12.59 -1.53 -18.12
CA GLN A 262 13.48 -2.70 -18.04
C GLN A 262 12.90 -3.84 -17.23
N LEU A 263 12.29 -3.54 -16.06
CA LEU A 263 11.67 -4.58 -15.24
C LEU A 263 10.43 -5.16 -15.91
N THR A 264 9.62 -4.32 -16.58
CA THR A 264 8.47 -4.76 -17.37
C THR A 264 8.89 -5.70 -18.49
N GLU A 265 9.93 -5.33 -19.26
CA GLU A 265 10.48 -6.16 -20.33
C GLU A 265 10.99 -7.52 -19.82
N ARG A 266 11.70 -7.52 -18.68
CA ARG A 266 12.17 -8.75 -18.03
C ARG A 266 11.00 -9.65 -17.60
N CYS A 267 9.92 -9.08 -17.07
CA CYS A 267 8.72 -9.82 -16.71
C CYS A 267 8.11 -10.50 -17.95
N VAL A 268 7.85 -9.72 -19.00
CA VAL A 268 7.24 -10.22 -20.25
C VAL A 268 8.11 -11.28 -20.88
N LYS A 269 9.42 -11.05 -20.98
CA LYS A 269 10.38 -12.02 -21.51
C LYS A 269 10.35 -13.34 -20.73
N ALA A 270 10.42 -13.29 -19.39
CA ALA A 270 10.41 -14.50 -18.57
C ALA A 270 9.09 -15.29 -18.68
N ILE A 271 7.96 -14.59 -18.78
CA ILE A 271 6.66 -15.21 -19.00
C ILE A 271 6.61 -15.82 -20.40
N SER A 272 7.05 -15.09 -21.44
CA SER A 272 7.09 -15.60 -22.81
C SER A 272 7.99 -16.80 -22.99
N GLU A 273 9.17 -16.80 -22.37
CA GLU A 273 10.10 -17.93 -22.40
C GLU A 273 9.54 -19.18 -21.73
N ARG A 274 8.71 -19.00 -20.70
CA ARG A 274 8.11 -20.11 -19.97
C ARG A 274 6.86 -20.66 -20.67
N TRP A 275 5.97 -19.81 -21.17
CA TRP A 275 4.69 -20.18 -21.77
C TRP A 275 4.68 -20.08 -23.30
N GLY A 276 5.61 -19.33 -23.91
CA GLY A 276 5.77 -19.21 -25.36
C GLY A 276 6.41 -20.39 -26.03
N ARG A 277 6.93 -21.39 -25.30
CA ARG A 277 7.37 -22.67 -25.87
C ARG A 277 6.17 -23.57 -25.92
N PRO A 278 6.01 -24.35 -27.05
CA PRO A 278 4.98 -25.37 -27.08
C PRO A 278 5.19 -26.29 -25.88
N GLN A 279 4.17 -26.40 -25.06
CA GLN A 279 4.21 -27.29 -23.88
C GLN A 279 4.33 -28.71 -24.41
N THR A 280 5.22 -29.51 -23.85
CA THR A 280 5.30 -30.93 -24.14
C THR A 280 4.06 -31.62 -23.58
N ASP A 281 3.64 -32.70 -24.21
CA ASP A 281 2.51 -33.51 -23.71
C ASP A 281 2.68 -33.89 -22.25
N GLU A 282 3.94 -34.06 -21.78
CA GLU A 282 4.27 -34.28 -20.36
C GLU A 282 3.92 -33.10 -19.45
N GLN A 283 4.22 -31.88 -19.88
CA GLN A 283 3.89 -30.66 -19.12
C GLN A 283 2.39 -30.41 -19.08
N LEU A 284 1.69 -30.68 -20.19
CA LEU A 284 0.23 -30.55 -20.27
C LEU A 284 -0.47 -31.58 -19.37
N ILE A 285 0.02 -32.81 -19.32
CA ILE A 285 -0.49 -33.87 -18.42
C ILE A 285 -0.20 -33.54 -16.97
N GLU A 286 1.00 -33.04 -16.66
CA GLU A 286 1.32 -32.59 -15.32
C GLU A 286 0.34 -31.51 -14.83
N ALA A 287 0.05 -30.51 -15.67
CA ALA A 287 -0.93 -29.47 -15.37
C ALA A 287 -2.35 -30.04 -15.20
N LEU A 288 -2.75 -30.98 -16.05
CA LEU A 288 -4.05 -31.66 -15.96
C LEU A 288 -4.19 -32.41 -14.63
N PHE A 289 -3.20 -33.19 -14.22
CA PHE A 289 -3.24 -33.89 -12.94
C PHE A 289 -3.23 -32.97 -11.74
N LYS A 290 -2.47 -31.88 -11.78
CA LYS A 290 -2.52 -30.84 -10.74
C LYS A 290 -3.91 -30.23 -10.60
N LYS A 291 -4.57 -29.93 -11.72
CA LYS A 291 -5.94 -29.39 -11.75
C LYS A 291 -6.95 -30.39 -11.16
N LEU A 292 -6.83 -31.67 -11.49
CA LEU A 292 -7.77 -32.69 -11.09
C LEU A 292 -7.54 -33.16 -9.63
N ALA A 293 -6.33 -33.07 -9.10
CA ALA A 293 -5.98 -33.60 -7.79
C ALA A 293 -6.87 -33.07 -6.65
N SER A 294 -7.20 -31.77 -6.65
CA SER A 294 -8.05 -31.16 -5.63
C SER A 294 -9.50 -31.67 -5.69
N SER A 295 -9.99 -32.00 -6.90
CA SER A 295 -11.36 -32.52 -7.10
C SER A 295 -11.43 -34.02 -6.90
N ALA A 296 -10.32 -34.73 -7.00
CA ALA A 296 -10.24 -36.18 -6.87
C ALA A 296 -10.11 -36.67 -5.43
N GLN A 297 -9.76 -35.80 -4.50
CA GLN A 297 -9.60 -36.14 -3.09
C GLN A 297 -10.93 -36.64 -2.48
N GLY A 298 -10.89 -37.75 -1.76
CA GLY A 298 -12.04 -38.38 -1.13
C GLY A 298 -12.83 -39.35 -2.02
N HIS A 299 -12.52 -39.43 -3.30
CA HIS A 299 -13.23 -40.31 -4.26
C HIS A 299 -12.50 -41.62 -4.55
N HIS A 300 -11.24 -41.78 -4.10
CA HIS A 300 -10.39 -42.91 -4.44
C HIS A 300 -9.83 -43.66 -3.21
N VAL A 301 -10.66 -43.85 -2.17
CA VAL A 301 -10.25 -44.34 -0.83
C VAL A 301 -9.58 -45.74 -0.86
N GLN A 302 -9.98 -46.60 -1.80
CA GLN A 302 -9.50 -47.98 -1.90
C GLN A 302 -8.45 -48.20 -3.00
N ALA A 303 -8.28 -47.27 -3.92
CA ALA A 303 -7.35 -47.46 -5.02
C ALA A 303 -5.90 -47.18 -4.56
N LEU A 304 -4.99 -48.06 -5.02
CA LEU A 304 -3.56 -48.00 -4.69
C LEU A 304 -2.75 -47.66 -5.93
N LEU A 305 -1.75 -46.78 -5.78
CA LEU A 305 -0.77 -46.44 -6.78
C LEU A 305 0.62 -46.45 -6.13
N GLY A 306 1.53 -47.29 -6.62
CA GLY A 306 2.87 -47.43 -6.02
C GLY A 306 2.88 -47.84 -4.55
N GLY A 307 1.86 -48.63 -4.11
CA GLY A 307 1.73 -49.02 -2.70
C GLY A 307 1.07 -47.96 -1.79
N LYS A 308 0.77 -46.78 -2.29
CA LYS A 308 0.17 -45.66 -1.56
C LYS A 308 -1.28 -45.47 -2.04
N LYS A 309 -2.21 -45.13 -1.14
CA LYS A 309 -3.60 -44.82 -1.50
C LYS A 309 -3.66 -43.60 -2.40
N LEU A 310 -4.50 -43.62 -3.44
CA LEU A 310 -4.67 -42.47 -4.35
C LEU A 310 -5.10 -41.21 -3.61
N ASP A 311 -5.99 -41.29 -2.63
CA ASP A 311 -6.39 -40.14 -1.83
C ASP A 311 -5.23 -39.55 -1.03
N HIS A 312 -4.22 -40.34 -0.63
CA HIS A 312 -3.03 -39.81 0.00
C HIS A 312 -2.12 -39.05 -0.98
N TRP A 313 -2.09 -39.45 -2.28
CA TRP A 313 -1.40 -38.70 -3.31
C TRP A 313 -2.07 -37.33 -3.53
N PHE A 314 -3.40 -37.31 -3.60
CA PHE A 314 -4.17 -36.09 -3.86
C PHE A 314 -4.25 -35.16 -2.65
N ALA A 315 -4.04 -35.66 -1.45
CA ALA A 315 -4.02 -34.87 -0.21
C ALA A 315 -2.67 -34.16 0.04
N GLU A 316 -1.61 -34.52 -0.69
CA GLU A 316 -0.30 -33.85 -0.56
C GLU A 316 -0.37 -32.39 -1.00
N GLN A 317 0.18 -31.52 -0.16
CA GLN A 317 0.27 -30.09 -0.44
C GLN A 317 1.75 -29.65 -0.34
N PRO A 318 2.39 -29.25 -1.45
CA PRO A 318 1.87 -29.24 -2.84
C PRO A 318 1.79 -30.67 -3.43
N PHE A 319 0.82 -30.92 -4.34
CA PHE A 319 0.68 -32.20 -5.04
C PHE A 319 1.94 -32.51 -5.84
N ASN A 320 2.59 -33.64 -5.52
CA ASN A 320 3.79 -34.10 -6.21
C ASN A 320 3.45 -34.81 -7.54
N SER A 321 3.11 -34.00 -8.53
CA SER A 321 2.69 -34.47 -9.85
C SER A 321 3.70 -35.35 -10.56
N ARG A 322 5.02 -35.09 -10.41
CA ARG A 322 6.07 -35.84 -11.09
C ARG A 322 6.20 -37.26 -10.53
N GLU A 323 6.20 -37.38 -9.21
CA GLU A 323 6.26 -38.69 -8.57
C GLU A 323 4.98 -39.48 -8.81
N PHE A 324 3.83 -38.82 -8.80
CA PHE A 324 2.55 -39.39 -9.18
C PHE A 324 2.56 -39.93 -10.61
N MET A 325 3.02 -39.15 -11.59
CA MET A 325 3.11 -39.56 -12.99
C MET A 325 4.08 -40.73 -13.17
N ALA A 326 5.22 -40.73 -12.48
CA ALA A 326 6.17 -41.83 -12.52
C ALA A 326 5.56 -43.13 -11.94
N ALA A 327 4.85 -43.00 -10.79
CA ALA A 327 4.16 -44.12 -10.19
C ALA A 327 3.03 -44.65 -11.09
N LEU A 328 2.30 -43.75 -11.79
CA LEU A 328 1.22 -44.11 -12.69
C LEU A 328 1.72 -44.86 -13.89
N THR A 329 2.79 -44.43 -14.55
CA THR A 329 3.41 -45.10 -15.69
C THR A 329 4.01 -46.46 -15.35
N ALA A 330 4.52 -46.63 -14.12
CA ALA A 330 5.05 -47.88 -13.61
C ALA A 330 3.99 -48.86 -13.06
N SER A 331 2.72 -48.43 -13.02
CA SER A 331 1.63 -49.21 -12.44
C SER A 331 0.97 -50.19 -13.42
N SER A 332 0.21 -51.13 -12.87
CA SER A 332 -0.65 -52.04 -13.66
C SER A 332 -1.81 -51.33 -14.38
N TYR A 333 -2.04 -50.03 -14.10
CA TYR A 333 -3.03 -49.22 -14.80
C TYR A 333 -2.60 -48.82 -16.24
N VAL A 334 -1.28 -48.92 -16.52
CA VAL A 334 -0.72 -48.52 -17.81
C VAL A 334 -0.05 -49.70 -18.49
N ASN A 335 -0.41 -49.97 -19.73
CA ASN A 335 0.21 -50.98 -20.59
C ASN A 335 1.03 -50.30 -21.69
N LEU A 336 2.32 -50.09 -21.44
CA LEU A 336 3.20 -49.38 -22.40
C LEU A 336 3.47 -50.20 -23.70
N GLN A 337 3.15 -51.49 -23.77
CA GLN A 337 3.28 -52.29 -24.98
C GLN A 337 2.03 -52.22 -25.88
N ALA A 338 0.87 -51.98 -25.27
CA ALA A 338 -0.42 -51.87 -26.00
C ALA A 338 -1.29 -50.84 -25.27
N ILE A 339 -1.03 -49.59 -25.54
CA ILE A 339 -1.60 -48.44 -24.79
C ILE A 339 -3.13 -48.43 -24.81
N GLU A 340 -3.72 -48.77 -25.94
CA GLU A 340 -5.19 -48.88 -26.10
C GLU A 340 -5.81 -49.95 -25.16
N ARG A 341 -5.00 -50.85 -24.63
CA ARG A 341 -5.41 -51.87 -23.66
C ARG A 341 -5.07 -51.49 -22.21
N SER A 342 -4.65 -50.27 -21.96
CA SER A 342 -4.36 -49.79 -20.61
C SER A 342 -5.65 -49.73 -19.80
N PRO A 343 -5.72 -50.37 -18.61
CA PRO A 343 -6.87 -50.30 -17.72
C PRO A 343 -7.24 -48.83 -17.38
N LEU A 344 -6.25 -47.93 -17.31
CA LEU A 344 -6.44 -46.49 -17.07
C LEU A 344 -7.41 -45.88 -18.11
N LEU A 345 -7.24 -46.18 -19.41
CA LEU A 345 -8.09 -45.61 -20.44
C LEU A 345 -9.53 -46.13 -20.36
N ALA A 346 -9.70 -47.42 -20.01
CA ALA A 346 -11.02 -48.03 -19.82
C ALA A 346 -11.83 -47.36 -18.68
N LEU A 347 -11.19 -46.74 -17.71
CA LEU A 347 -11.89 -46.00 -16.65
C LEU A 347 -12.66 -44.78 -17.20
N PHE A 348 -12.16 -44.15 -18.24
CA PHE A 348 -12.75 -42.96 -18.85
C PHE A 348 -13.68 -43.25 -20.05
N GLU A 349 -13.77 -44.50 -20.49
CA GLU A 349 -14.67 -44.93 -21.57
C GLU A 349 -16.15 -44.91 -21.13
N PHE A 350 -17.06 -44.93 -22.12
CA PHE A 350 -18.50 -45.01 -21.87
C PHE A 350 -18.82 -46.20 -20.92
N LYS A 351 -19.52 -45.93 -19.82
CA LYS A 351 -19.78 -46.85 -18.69
C LYS A 351 -18.59 -47.13 -17.75
N GLY A 352 -17.43 -46.57 -17.99
CA GLY A 352 -16.34 -46.62 -17.04
C GLY A 352 -16.63 -45.75 -15.80
N PRO A 353 -16.03 -46.06 -14.62
CA PRO A 353 -16.33 -45.36 -13.35
C PRO A 353 -15.89 -43.89 -13.33
N MET A 354 -15.03 -43.46 -14.25
CA MET A 354 -14.55 -42.09 -14.41
C MET A 354 -15.02 -41.44 -15.71
N PHE A 355 -16.08 -41.97 -16.33
CA PHE A 355 -16.64 -41.41 -17.56
C PHE A 355 -17.10 -39.95 -17.32
N GLY A 356 -16.64 -39.05 -18.19
CA GLY A 356 -16.96 -37.61 -18.12
C GLY A 356 -16.04 -36.75 -17.22
N VAL A 357 -15.07 -37.38 -16.56
CA VAL A 357 -14.06 -36.63 -15.77
C VAL A 357 -13.07 -35.92 -16.70
N LEU A 358 -12.70 -36.56 -17.80
CA LEU A 358 -11.86 -36.00 -18.86
C LEU A 358 -12.72 -35.67 -20.08
N ASN A 359 -12.47 -34.51 -20.69
CA ASN A 359 -13.05 -34.19 -22.00
C ASN A 359 -12.27 -34.94 -23.12
N ASN A 360 -12.74 -34.87 -24.36
CA ASN A 360 -12.13 -35.56 -25.48
C ASN A 360 -10.70 -35.08 -25.80
N GLU A 361 -10.36 -33.85 -25.50
CA GLU A 361 -9.01 -33.29 -25.71
C GLU A 361 -8.05 -33.79 -24.64
N ASP A 362 -8.47 -33.76 -23.38
CA ASP A 362 -7.70 -34.30 -22.25
C ASP A 362 -7.42 -35.81 -22.45
N LEU A 363 -8.40 -36.55 -22.98
CA LEU A 363 -8.23 -37.97 -23.23
C LEU A 363 -7.23 -38.24 -24.37
N ARG A 364 -7.28 -37.43 -25.46
CA ARG A 364 -6.30 -37.50 -26.55
C ARG A 364 -4.91 -37.13 -26.05
N LEU A 365 -4.79 -36.13 -25.20
CA LEU A 365 -3.54 -35.73 -24.59
C LEU A 365 -2.95 -36.86 -23.71
N LEU A 366 -3.78 -37.48 -22.88
CA LEU A 366 -3.38 -38.62 -22.07
C LEU A 366 -2.86 -39.79 -22.91
N LYS A 367 -3.54 -40.10 -24.03
CA LYS A 367 -3.11 -41.15 -24.96
C LYS A 367 -1.75 -40.81 -25.59
N ARG A 368 -1.57 -39.64 -26.17
CA ARG A 368 -0.30 -39.21 -26.76
C ARG A 368 0.86 -39.27 -25.77
N TRP A 369 0.63 -38.80 -24.52
CA TRP A 369 1.65 -38.85 -23.47
C TRP A 369 2.06 -40.29 -23.12
N LEU A 370 1.11 -41.21 -23.02
CA LEU A 370 1.38 -42.62 -22.81
C LEU A 370 2.13 -43.23 -24.01
N GLU A 371 1.75 -42.88 -25.26
CA GLU A 371 2.41 -43.33 -26.50
C GLU A 371 3.86 -42.86 -26.60
N ALA A 372 4.16 -41.66 -26.09
CA ALA A 372 5.51 -41.16 -25.96
C ALA A 372 6.34 -41.91 -24.88
N GLY A 373 5.73 -42.93 -24.25
CA GLY A 373 6.39 -43.82 -23.28
C GLY A 373 6.59 -43.18 -21.89
N GLY A 374 5.88 -42.12 -21.58
CA GLY A 374 5.98 -41.44 -20.27
C GLY A 374 7.43 -41.06 -19.86
N ARG A 375 8.30 -40.96 -20.85
CA ARG A 375 9.73 -40.74 -20.60
C ARG A 375 9.97 -39.32 -20.06
N GLN A 376 10.56 -39.25 -18.89
CA GLN A 376 11.22 -38.06 -18.43
C GLN A 376 12.30 -37.64 -19.41
N SER A 377 12.00 -36.63 -20.23
CA SER A 377 13.05 -35.89 -20.93
C SER A 377 13.88 -35.21 -19.85
N ALA A 378 15.09 -35.69 -19.65
CA ALA A 378 16.06 -35.12 -18.74
C ALA A 378 16.51 -33.76 -19.30
N MET A 379 15.67 -32.75 -19.22
CA MET A 379 16.11 -31.37 -19.29
C MET A 379 16.67 -31.00 -17.91
N ARG A 380 17.98 -30.94 -17.85
CA ARG A 380 18.67 -30.29 -16.73
C ARG A 380 18.03 -28.92 -16.51
N PRO A 381 17.70 -28.57 -15.27
CA PRO A 381 17.30 -27.22 -14.99
C PRO A 381 18.49 -26.32 -15.35
N HIS A 382 18.34 -25.47 -16.35
CA HIS A 382 19.20 -24.33 -16.49
C HIS A 382 18.94 -23.48 -15.26
N SER A 383 19.83 -23.59 -14.27
CA SER A 383 19.94 -22.60 -13.23
C SER A 383 20.27 -21.30 -13.94
N ILE A 384 19.28 -20.43 -14.10
CA ILE A 384 19.52 -19.03 -14.38
C ILE A 384 20.22 -18.55 -13.11
N GLN A 385 21.56 -18.50 -13.17
CA GLN A 385 22.34 -17.76 -12.20
C GLN A 385 21.84 -16.31 -12.29
N THR A 386 21.01 -15.93 -11.33
CA THR A 386 20.76 -14.54 -11.04
C THR A 386 22.13 -13.99 -10.64
N VAL A 387 22.75 -13.26 -11.56
CA VAL A 387 23.98 -12.51 -11.26
C VAL A 387 23.55 -11.35 -10.35
N VAL A 388 23.33 -11.65 -9.09
CA VAL A 388 23.36 -10.65 -8.04
C VAL A 388 24.84 -10.42 -7.79
N GLY A 389 25.37 -9.38 -8.41
CA GLY A 389 26.72 -8.93 -8.13
C GLY A 389 26.86 -8.63 -6.65
N SER A 390 27.57 -9.49 -5.94
CA SER A 390 27.97 -9.27 -4.56
C SER A 390 28.84 -8.01 -4.53
N ILE A 391 28.25 -6.89 -4.12
CA ILE A 391 29.02 -5.70 -3.76
C ILE A 391 29.35 -5.86 -2.29
N VAL A 392 30.43 -6.57 -2.03
CA VAL A 392 31.10 -6.52 -0.72
C VAL A 392 31.87 -5.20 -0.67
N ARG A 393 31.38 -4.25 0.08
CA ARG A 393 32.17 -3.11 0.57
C ARG A 393 32.29 -3.24 2.08
N GLU A 394 33.52 -3.26 2.55
CA GLU A 394 33.80 -3.21 3.99
C GLU A 394 33.28 -1.89 4.60
N PRO A 395 32.72 -1.95 5.81
CA PRO A 395 32.13 -0.77 6.45
C PRO A 395 33.23 0.18 6.92
N GLN A 396 33.13 1.46 6.53
CA GLN A 396 33.78 2.52 7.26
C GLN A 396 32.89 2.94 8.44
N GLU A 397 33.35 2.64 9.64
CA GLU A 397 32.71 3.07 10.87
C GLU A 397 32.82 4.59 11.03
N GLN A 398 31.73 5.31 10.71
CA GLN A 398 31.50 6.64 11.27
C GLN A 398 30.39 6.54 12.31
N CYS A 399 30.77 6.73 13.55
CA CYS A 399 29.92 6.66 14.72
C CYS A 399 28.91 7.82 14.72
N ARG A 400 27.66 7.60 14.27
CA ARG A 400 26.55 8.49 14.65
C ARG A 400 26.18 8.18 16.10
N GLN A 401 26.03 9.23 16.92
CA GLN A 401 25.51 9.08 18.27
C GLN A 401 24.14 8.37 18.19
N THR A 402 24.02 7.25 18.87
CA THR A 402 22.77 6.50 18.97
C THR A 402 21.74 7.36 19.69
N ILE A 403 20.69 7.79 18.98
CA ILE A 403 19.62 8.62 19.54
C ILE A 403 18.75 7.72 20.43
N ASN A 404 18.61 8.10 21.69
CA ASN A 404 17.67 7.43 22.59
C ASN A 404 16.29 8.10 22.48
N PHE A 405 15.45 7.60 21.58
CA PHE A 405 14.10 8.13 21.33
C PHE A 405 13.16 8.03 22.54
N GLU A 406 13.40 7.09 23.46
CA GLU A 406 12.59 6.89 24.68
C GLU A 406 12.65 8.08 25.63
N THR A 407 13.77 8.77 25.67
CA THR A 407 14.02 9.90 26.58
C THR A 407 13.59 11.25 26.03
N LEU A 408 13.25 11.32 24.74
CA LEU A 408 12.87 12.57 24.08
C LEU A 408 11.55 13.12 24.61
N SER A 409 11.43 14.46 24.66
CA SER A 409 10.14 15.12 24.85
C SER A 409 9.22 14.86 23.62
N ASN A 410 7.88 15.04 23.78
CA ASN A 410 6.99 14.94 22.63
C ASN A 410 7.34 15.96 21.54
N ARG A 411 7.80 17.15 21.92
CA ARG A 411 8.27 18.18 20.99
C ARG A 411 9.44 17.69 20.12
N ASP A 412 10.45 17.11 20.74
CA ASP A 412 11.62 16.61 20.02
C ASP A 412 11.30 15.35 19.22
N LEU A 413 10.47 14.47 19.80
CA LEU A 413 10.05 13.23 19.16
C LEU A 413 9.22 13.49 17.89
N PHE A 414 8.43 14.57 17.85
CA PHE A 414 7.63 14.96 16.70
C PHE A 414 8.47 15.07 15.41
N TYR A 415 9.62 15.75 15.49
CA TYR A 415 10.54 15.87 14.34
C TYR A 415 10.92 14.50 13.78
N TYR A 416 11.25 13.54 14.62
CA TYR A 416 11.68 12.21 14.17
C TYR A 416 10.52 11.38 13.64
N LEU A 417 9.32 11.49 14.23
CA LEU A 417 8.14 10.82 13.75
C LEU A 417 7.71 11.31 12.36
N VAL A 418 7.74 12.61 12.14
CA VAL A 418 7.44 13.21 10.82
C VAL A 418 8.47 12.77 9.79
N ASN A 419 9.73 12.60 10.19
CA ASN A 419 10.82 12.15 9.33
C ASN A 419 11.16 10.66 9.53
N SER A 420 10.16 9.82 9.78
CA SER A 420 10.33 8.38 10.07
C SER A 420 10.97 7.60 8.93
N GLU A 421 10.87 8.07 7.70
CA GLU A 421 11.64 7.54 6.57
C GLU A 421 13.15 7.59 6.83
N CYS A 422 13.64 8.68 7.43
CA CYS A 422 15.04 8.87 7.79
C CYS A 422 15.43 8.25 9.14
N TYR A 423 14.47 8.00 10.01
CA TYR A 423 14.66 7.52 11.38
C TYR A 423 13.68 6.40 11.72
N PRO A 424 13.71 5.27 10.99
CA PRO A 424 12.71 4.21 11.15
C PRO A 424 12.71 3.57 12.55
N GLU A 425 13.82 3.67 13.30
CA GLU A 425 13.89 3.17 14.69
C GLU A 425 12.99 3.95 15.66
N VAL A 426 12.57 5.17 15.30
CA VAL A 426 11.64 5.96 16.14
C VAL A 426 10.31 5.24 16.36
N ILE A 427 9.94 4.31 15.48
CA ILE A 427 8.66 3.61 15.52
C ILE A 427 8.55 2.68 16.72
N ASP A 428 9.67 2.10 17.19
CA ASP A 428 9.67 1.28 18.41
C ASP A 428 9.33 2.12 19.63
N SER A 429 9.95 3.31 19.76
CA SER A 429 9.62 4.29 20.79
C SER A 429 8.18 4.82 20.65
N ALA A 430 7.72 5.05 19.44
CA ALA A 430 6.34 5.44 19.13
C ALA A 430 5.33 4.45 19.71
N THR A 431 5.58 3.16 19.58
CA THR A 431 4.75 2.09 20.14
C THR A 431 4.58 2.24 21.67
N GLY A 432 5.67 2.57 22.37
CA GLY A 432 5.66 2.82 23.82
C GLY A 432 4.78 4.02 24.19
N ARG A 433 4.86 5.13 23.42
CA ARG A 433 4.05 6.34 23.63
C ARG A 433 2.56 6.07 23.43
N VAL A 434 2.19 5.40 22.33
CA VAL A 434 0.80 5.00 22.06
C VAL A 434 0.26 4.13 23.18
N THR A 435 0.99 3.09 23.57
CA THR A 435 0.58 2.17 24.65
C THR A 435 0.33 2.90 25.97
N LYS A 436 1.16 3.90 26.30
CA LYS A 436 1.03 4.69 27.53
C LYS A 436 -0.28 5.52 27.52
N VAL A 437 -0.58 6.20 26.42
CA VAL A 437 -1.83 6.98 26.26
C VAL A 437 -3.05 6.08 26.34
N LEU A 438 -3.03 4.96 25.59
CA LEU A 438 -4.13 4.00 25.57
C LEU A 438 -4.39 3.39 26.96
N ARG A 439 -3.34 3.02 27.69
CA ARG A 439 -3.47 2.50 29.06
C ARG A 439 -4.14 3.53 29.99
N LEU A 440 -3.73 4.79 29.90
CA LEU A 440 -4.32 5.86 30.69
C LEU A 440 -5.79 6.08 30.30
N ALA A 441 -6.10 6.09 28.99
CA ALA A 441 -7.46 6.23 28.51
C ALA A 441 -8.38 5.12 29.04
N ARG A 442 -7.90 3.88 29.01
CA ARG A 442 -8.62 2.70 29.55
C ARG A 442 -8.90 2.84 31.05
N TRP A 443 -7.97 3.39 31.81
CA TRP A 443 -8.14 3.58 33.25
C TRP A 443 -9.14 4.71 33.58
N LEU A 444 -9.14 5.77 32.78
CA LEU A 444 -10.00 6.94 33.01
C LEU A 444 -11.43 6.77 32.50
N ASN A 445 -11.68 5.88 31.54
CA ASN A 445 -12.97 5.81 30.84
C ASN A 445 -13.55 4.39 30.90
N LYS A 446 -14.85 4.31 31.12
CA LYS A 446 -15.60 3.05 31.08
C LYS A 446 -16.25 2.88 29.71
N VAL A 447 -16.20 1.66 29.18
CA VAL A 447 -16.87 1.29 27.92
C VAL A 447 -18.39 1.49 28.07
N PRO A 448 -19.08 2.11 27.11
CA PRO A 448 -20.50 2.44 27.23
C PRO A 448 -21.39 1.18 27.23
N PHE A 449 -20.95 0.12 26.56
CA PHE A 449 -21.60 -1.19 26.53
C PHE A 449 -20.58 -2.30 26.27
N ASN A 450 -20.76 -3.46 26.90
CA ASN A 450 -19.78 -4.55 26.84
C ASN A 450 -19.97 -5.46 25.62
N VAL A 451 -21.22 -5.62 25.16
CA VAL A 451 -21.56 -6.45 24.00
C VAL A 451 -21.80 -5.54 22.82
N TYR A 452 -21.03 -5.75 21.76
CA TYR A 452 -21.17 -4.99 20.52
C TYR A 452 -22.41 -5.45 19.73
N GLU A 453 -23.15 -4.45 19.28
CA GLU A 453 -24.26 -4.56 18.35
C GLU A 453 -24.26 -3.29 17.48
N HIS A 454 -24.59 -3.39 16.21
CA HIS A 454 -24.64 -2.23 15.30
C HIS A 454 -25.55 -1.12 15.85
N ASP A 455 -26.76 -1.48 16.30
CA ASP A 455 -27.73 -0.52 16.84
C ASP A 455 -27.20 0.23 18.08
N ARG A 456 -26.38 -0.42 18.91
CA ARG A 456 -25.75 0.23 20.06
C ARG A 456 -24.66 1.22 19.66
N LEU A 457 -23.90 0.90 18.62
CA LEU A 457 -22.93 1.85 18.05
C LEU A 457 -23.68 3.06 17.48
N ASP A 458 -24.75 2.85 16.74
CA ASP A 458 -25.57 3.92 16.16
C ASP A 458 -26.19 4.82 17.22
N GLN A 459 -26.73 4.23 18.29
CA GLN A 459 -27.26 4.97 19.44
C GLN A 459 -26.16 5.77 20.17
N PHE A 460 -24.95 5.19 20.29
CA PHE A 460 -23.82 5.89 20.88
C PHE A 460 -23.44 7.11 20.06
N ILE A 461 -23.27 6.96 18.74
CA ILE A 461 -22.95 8.06 17.82
C ILE A 461 -24.04 9.14 17.87
N ALA A 462 -25.32 8.74 17.76
CA ALA A 462 -26.43 9.65 17.81
C ALA A 462 -26.49 10.43 19.15
N THR A 463 -26.19 9.76 20.27
CA THR A 463 -26.14 10.40 21.59
C THR A 463 -25.07 11.47 21.68
N ILE A 464 -23.86 11.18 21.17
CA ILE A 464 -22.73 12.14 21.15
C ILE A 464 -23.09 13.33 20.26
N TYR A 465 -23.61 13.06 19.06
CA TYR A 465 -24.03 14.08 18.11
C TYR A 465 -25.10 15.00 18.69
N GLN A 466 -26.15 14.44 19.28
CA GLN A 466 -27.24 15.22 19.91
C GLN A 466 -26.72 16.09 21.07
N ARG A 467 -25.83 15.57 21.92
CA ARG A 467 -25.19 16.37 22.97
C ARG A 467 -24.36 17.51 22.39
N GLY A 468 -23.70 17.28 21.27
CA GLY A 468 -22.93 18.30 20.55
C GLY A 468 -23.82 19.44 20.04
N ILE A 469 -24.97 19.10 19.42
CA ILE A 469 -25.89 20.09 18.83
C ILE A 469 -26.66 20.85 19.89
N THR A 470 -27.28 20.17 20.85
CA THR A 470 -28.13 20.80 21.87
C THR A 470 -27.39 21.79 22.76
N GLY A 471 -26.09 21.67 22.87
CA GLY A 471 -25.25 22.61 23.62
C GLY A 471 -24.87 23.89 22.86
N TYR A 472 -25.14 23.97 21.54
CA TYR A 472 -24.83 25.17 20.77
C TYR A 472 -25.82 26.31 21.03
N GLN A 473 -25.28 27.49 21.26
CA GLN A 473 -26.02 28.74 21.31
C GLN A 473 -25.38 29.72 20.32
N ALA A 474 -26.21 30.31 19.48
CA ALA A 474 -25.74 31.32 18.52
C ALA A 474 -24.95 32.43 19.23
N PHE A 475 -23.89 32.86 18.58
CA PHE A 475 -22.99 33.87 19.11
C PHE A 475 -23.73 35.18 19.48
N LYS A 476 -23.46 35.70 20.66
CA LYS A 476 -23.91 37.00 21.12
C LYS A 476 -22.72 37.89 21.44
N ALA A 477 -22.59 38.99 20.74
CA ALA A 477 -21.56 39.99 21.03
C ALA A 477 -21.73 40.61 22.44
N PRO A 478 -20.62 40.99 23.09
CA PRO A 478 -19.24 40.88 22.69
C PRO A 478 -18.65 39.48 22.87
N ALA A 479 -17.62 39.12 22.07
CA ALA A 479 -16.88 37.89 22.25
C ALA A 479 -16.26 37.80 23.64
N ARG A 480 -16.30 36.61 24.23
CA ARG A 480 -15.71 36.36 25.56
C ARG A 480 -14.19 36.32 25.54
N VAL A 481 -13.61 36.01 24.39
CA VAL A 481 -12.17 35.85 24.19
C VAL A 481 -11.68 36.94 23.24
N SER A 482 -10.56 37.57 23.55
CA SER A 482 -9.99 38.62 22.72
C SER A 482 -9.41 38.10 21.40
N LYS A 483 -9.36 38.93 20.36
CA LYS A 483 -8.74 38.60 19.07
C LYS A 483 -7.30 38.12 19.25
N ALA A 484 -6.51 38.76 20.08
CA ALA A 484 -5.12 38.36 20.37
C ALA A 484 -5.01 36.97 20.97
N THR A 485 -5.97 36.58 21.82
CA THR A 485 -6.02 35.22 22.40
C THR A 485 -6.37 34.18 21.33
N TYR A 486 -7.26 34.51 20.39
CA TYR A 486 -7.56 33.62 19.25
C TYR A 486 -6.34 33.44 18.35
N ILE A 487 -5.64 34.53 17.99
CA ILE A 487 -4.42 34.46 17.17
C ILE A 487 -3.35 33.59 17.85
N TRP A 488 -3.14 33.77 19.15
CA TRP A 488 -2.23 32.94 19.92
C TRP A 488 -2.70 31.48 19.95
N GLY A 489 -4.00 31.21 20.13
CA GLY A 489 -4.55 29.85 20.13
C GLY A 489 -4.38 29.15 18.78
N ILE A 490 -4.58 29.87 17.69
CA ILE A 490 -4.34 29.39 16.31
C ILE A 490 -2.85 28.98 16.17
N GLU A 491 -1.91 29.82 16.62
CA GLU A 491 -0.49 29.44 16.62
C GLU A 491 -0.25 28.15 17.41
N GLN A 492 -0.86 27.99 18.61
CA GLN A 492 -0.68 26.79 19.44
C GLN A 492 -1.26 25.51 18.83
N LEU A 493 -2.30 25.61 17.99
CA LEU A 493 -2.91 24.47 17.29
C LEU A 493 -2.11 24.05 16.05
N ALA A 494 -1.17 24.87 15.56
CA ALA A 494 -0.44 24.59 14.33
C ALA A 494 0.25 23.21 14.30
N PRO A 495 0.91 22.71 15.37
CA PRO A 495 1.49 21.35 15.32
C PRO A 495 0.47 20.24 15.06
N THR A 496 -0.79 20.43 15.49
CA THR A 496 -1.86 19.46 15.28
C THR A 496 -2.47 19.59 13.88
N ILE A 497 -2.86 20.81 13.47
CA ILE A 497 -3.62 21.01 12.22
C ILE A 497 -2.72 20.96 10.97
N LEU A 498 -1.45 21.35 11.07
CA LEU A 498 -0.48 21.15 9.98
C LEU A 498 -0.10 19.67 9.80
N ALA A 499 -0.45 18.81 10.77
CA ALA A 499 -0.33 17.38 10.69
C ALA A 499 -1.69 16.67 10.51
N ASP A 500 -2.71 17.39 10.05
CA ASP A 500 -4.05 16.84 9.86
C ASP A 500 -4.05 15.65 8.90
N GLY A 501 -4.93 14.68 9.13
CA GLY A 501 -4.91 13.40 8.39
C GLY A 501 -3.81 12.41 8.84
N CYS A 502 -2.82 12.81 9.64
CA CYS A 502 -1.64 11.99 9.97
C CYS A 502 -1.99 10.62 10.56
N TRP A 503 -3.12 10.49 11.25
CA TRP A 503 -3.56 9.21 11.84
C TRP A 503 -3.95 8.17 10.78
N LEU A 504 -4.24 8.59 9.53
CA LEU A 504 -4.65 7.73 8.43
C LEU A 504 -3.56 7.52 7.36
N GLN A 505 -2.40 8.18 7.45
CA GLN A 505 -1.34 8.07 6.43
C GLN A 505 -0.84 6.63 6.20
N GLY A 506 -1.10 5.70 7.14
CA GLY A 506 -0.78 4.28 7.02
C GLY A 506 -1.95 3.40 6.54
N ALA A 507 -3.11 3.96 6.16
CA ALA A 507 -4.29 3.20 5.78
C ALA A 507 -4.07 2.32 4.55
N SER A 508 -3.22 2.74 3.62
CA SER A 508 -2.84 1.97 2.43
C SER A 508 -2.21 0.59 2.75
N GLN A 509 -1.58 0.43 3.91
CA GLN A 509 -1.02 -0.85 4.36
C GLN A 509 -2.08 -1.93 4.58
N LEU A 510 -3.35 -1.55 4.78
CA LEU A 510 -4.47 -2.49 4.96
C LEU A 510 -4.86 -3.19 3.66
N GLN A 511 -4.42 -2.71 2.51
CA GLN A 511 -4.75 -3.26 1.19
C GLN A 511 -4.29 -4.72 0.98
N PHE A 512 -3.26 -5.14 1.74
CA PHE A 512 -2.76 -6.52 1.71
C PHE A 512 -3.21 -7.34 2.91
N SER A 513 -4.17 -6.82 3.68
CA SER A 513 -4.69 -7.48 4.87
C SER A 513 -6.13 -7.98 4.64
N PRO A 514 -6.64 -8.85 5.51
CA PRO A 514 -8.06 -9.21 5.50
C PRO A 514 -9.00 -8.01 5.62
N TYR A 515 -8.52 -6.86 6.08
CA TYR A 515 -9.29 -5.65 6.34
C TYR A 515 -9.21 -4.62 5.19
N GLN A 516 -9.04 -5.08 3.94
CA GLN A 516 -8.92 -4.20 2.76
C GLN A 516 -10.10 -3.21 2.66
N ALA A 517 -11.35 -3.69 2.78
CA ALA A 517 -12.53 -2.82 2.70
C ALA A 517 -12.54 -1.72 3.78
N VAL A 518 -12.02 -2.02 4.97
CA VAL A 518 -11.80 -1.01 6.02
C VAL A 518 -10.74 0.00 5.58
N GLY A 519 -9.65 -0.48 5.00
CA GLY A 519 -8.58 0.36 4.45
C GLY A 519 -9.09 1.32 3.38
N ASP A 520 -9.98 0.87 2.50
CA ASP A 520 -10.59 1.70 1.44
C ASP A 520 -11.41 2.86 2.01
N LEU A 521 -12.19 2.61 3.07
CA LEU A 521 -12.95 3.66 3.76
C LEU A 521 -12.02 4.67 4.46
N LEU A 522 -10.98 4.21 5.14
CA LEU A 522 -9.99 5.07 5.79
C LEU A 522 -9.19 5.89 4.76
N GLN A 523 -8.83 5.27 3.62
CA GLN A 523 -8.14 5.96 2.53
C GLN A 523 -9.00 7.06 1.92
N LYS A 524 -10.32 6.84 1.81
CA LYS A 524 -11.26 7.86 1.33
C LYS A 524 -11.30 9.07 2.26
N ILE A 525 -11.37 8.86 3.58
CA ILE A 525 -11.28 9.96 4.56
C ILE A 525 -9.92 10.67 4.40
N TYR A 526 -8.82 9.91 4.35
CA TYR A 526 -7.49 10.49 4.18
C TYR A 526 -7.35 11.34 2.92
N SER A 527 -7.92 10.87 1.81
CA SER A 527 -7.89 11.59 0.54
C SER A 527 -8.63 12.93 0.64
N ASP A 528 -9.77 12.96 1.32
CA ASP A 528 -10.54 14.18 1.55
C ASP A 528 -9.77 15.15 2.46
N GLU A 529 -9.09 14.67 3.54
CA GLU A 529 -8.20 15.48 4.39
C GLU A 529 -7.06 16.13 3.59
N MET A 530 -6.51 15.38 2.63
CA MET A 530 -5.48 15.87 1.70
C MET A 530 -6.05 16.64 0.51
N GLY A 531 -7.35 16.99 0.54
CA GLY A 531 -8.03 17.76 -0.50
C GLY A 531 -8.11 17.06 -1.85
N ASN A 532 -8.05 15.73 -1.88
CA ASN A 532 -7.96 14.90 -3.09
C ASN A 532 -6.79 15.34 -4.00
N GLY A 533 -5.70 15.80 -3.41
CA GLY A 533 -4.53 16.34 -4.11
C GLY A 533 -4.65 17.79 -4.59
N ASP A 534 -5.76 18.47 -4.28
CA ASP A 534 -5.94 19.90 -4.54
C ASP A 534 -5.38 20.72 -3.35
N VAL A 535 -4.29 21.42 -3.58
CA VAL A 535 -3.62 22.26 -2.56
C VAL A 535 -4.56 23.31 -1.94
N LEU A 536 -5.58 23.74 -2.68
CA LEU A 536 -6.54 24.72 -2.17
C LEU A 536 -7.52 24.11 -1.17
N LYS A 537 -7.73 22.81 -1.22
CA LYS A 537 -8.64 22.05 -0.33
C LYS A 537 -7.90 21.24 0.74
N ASN A 538 -6.59 21.07 0.61
CA ASN A 538 -5.76 20.37 1.58
C ASN A 538 -5.77 21.09 2.92
N HIS A 539 -6.12 20.41 4.00
CA HIS A 539 -6.31 21.03 5.32
C HIS A 539 -5.03 21.69 5.88
N PRO A 540 -3.86 21.05 5.88
CA PRO A 540 -2.60 21.70 6.21
C PRO A 540 -2.36 23.01 5.42
N CYS A 541 -2.64 23.01 4.12
CA CYS A 541 -2.45 24.19 3.26
C CYS A 541 -3.47 25.29 3.55
N ILE A 542 -4.74 24.94 3.84
CA ILE A 542 -5.76 25.91 4.30
C ILE A 542 -5.28 26.56 5.59
N TYR A 543 -4.77 25.75 6.53
CA TYR A 543 -4.28 26.27 7.80
C TYR A 543 -3.03 27.15 7.64
N ARG A 544 -2.12 26.79 6.75
CA ARG A 544 -0.95 27.61 6.41
C ARG A 544 -1.36 28.99 5.88
N ARG A 545 -2.39 29.05 5.03
CA ARG A 545 -2.94 30.33 4.56
C ARG A 545 -3.58 31.15 5.67
N LEU A 546 -4.30 30.50 6.61
CA LEU A 546 -4.83 31.17 7.79
C LEU A 546 -3.69 31.79 8.63
N LEU A 547 -2.62 31.04 8.94
CA LEU A 547 -1.46 31.55 9.67
C LEU A 547 -0.83 32.76 8.95
N ALA A 548 -0.62 32.67 7.64
CA ALA A 548 -0.06 33.75 6.85
C ALA A 548 -0.95 35.02 6.89
N SER A 549 -2.29 34.87 6.84
CA SER A 549 -3.24 35.98 6.94
C SER A 549 -3.18 36.70 8.30
N LEU A 550 -2.66 36.02 9.31
CA LEU A 550 -2.46 36.57 10.66
C LEU A 550 -1.02 37.01 10.94
N ASN A 551 -0.18 37.06 9.89
CA ASN A 551 1.26 37.35 9.95
C ASN A 551 2.03 36.40 10.90
N ILE A 552 1.62 35.11 10.95
CA ILE A 552 2.31 34.05 11.66
C ILE A 552 3.12 33.26 10.65
N GLU A 553 4.43 33.43 10.68
CA GLU A 553 5.37 32.68 9.86
C GLU A 553 5.97 31.52 10.67
N LEU A 554 5.69 30.30 10.25
CA LEU A 554 6.24 29.09 10.88
C LEU A 554 7.12 28.35 9.87
N PRO A 555 8.22 27.74 10.33
CA PRO A 555 9.03 26.84 9.51
C PRO A 555 8.18 25.68 8.97
N LEU A 556 8.70 24.98 7.97
CA LEU A 556 8.03 23.78 7.43
C LEU A 556 8.00 22.67 8.48
N VAL A 557 6.91 21.93 8.55
CA VAL A 557 6.58 20.94 9.60
C VAL A 557 7.68 19.89 9.78
N HIS A 558 8.32 19.46 8.71
CA HIS A 558 9.37 18.44 8.73
C HIS A 558 10.74 18.95 9.21
N THR A 559 10.89 20.27 9.46
CA THR A 559 12.18 20.84 9.89
C THR A 559 12.35 20.81 11.40
N ARG A 560 13.60 20.79 11.86
CA ARG A 560 13.89 20.95 13.30
C ARG A 560 13.46 22.32 13.82
N ASP A 561 13.54 23.36 13.00
CA ASP A 561 13.16 24.71 13.36
C ASP A 561 11.68 24.81 13.72
N PHE A 562 10.82 24.00 13.07
CA PHE A 562 9.41 23.92 13.44
C PHE A 562 9.23 23.39 14.86
N SER A 563 9.82 22.23 15.16
CA SER A 563 9.71 21.67 16.52
C SER A 563 10.42 22.55 17.57
N ALA A 564 11.46 23.29 17.20
CA ALA A 564 12.18 24.20 18.07
C ALA A 564 11.52 25.58 18.21
N HIS A 565 10.44 25.89 17.47
CA HIS A 565 9.80 27.20 17.50
C HIS A 565 9.36 27.59 18.91
N ARG A 566 9.88 28.72 19.42
CA ARG A 566 9.71 29.14 20.82
C ARG A 566 8.30 29.57 21.17
N GLY A 567 7.47 29.94 20.17
CA GLY A 567 6.08 30.30 20.35
C GLY A 567 5.18 29.16 20.83
N PHE A 568 5.53 27.91 20.51
CA PHE A 568 4.72 26.75 20.89
C PHE A 568 4.86 26.36 22.35
N LEU A 569 3.75 25.95 22.95
CA LEU A 569 3.74 25.19 24.19
C LEU A 569 4.33 23.78 23.97
N ASN A 570 5.05 23.22 24.94
CA ASN A 570 5.55 21.84 24.82
C ASN A 570 4.41 20.82 24.67
N SER A 571 3.27 21.08 25.31
CA SER A 571 2.08 20.23 25.23
C SER A 571 1.32 20.33 23.89
N ALA A 572 1.61 21.32 23.04
CA ALA A 572 1.02 21.42 21.70
C ALA A 572 1.40 20.22 20.80
N PHE A 573 2.46 19.51 21.15
CA PHE A 573 2.93 18.32 20.45
C PHE A 573 2.34 17.00 20.98
N ASP A 574 1.52 17.02 22.04
CA ASP A 574 1.01 15.78 22.65
C ASP A 574 0.03 15.04 21.73
N ILE A 575 -0.89 15.76 21.08
CA ILE A 575 -1.86 15.18 20.14
C ILE A 575 -1.17 14.70 18.86
N PRO A 576 -0.41 15.55 18.11
CA PRO A 576 0.16 15.12 16.84
C PRO A 576 1.19 14.00 17.01
N VAL A 577 1.94 13.94 18.10
CA VAL A 577 2.82 12.79 18.41
C VAL A 577 2.02 11.52 18.62
N PHE A 578 0.92 11.58 19.37
CA PHE A 578 0.06 10.41 19.58
C PHE A 578 -0.54 9.91 18.26
N LEU A 579 -1.10 10.81 17.44
CA LEU A 579 -1.75 10.47 16.17
C LEU A 579 -0.75 9.92 15.14
N THR A 580 0.39 10.60 14.94
CA THR A 580 1.43 10.15 14.00
C THR A 580 2.02 8.80 14.46
N ALA A 581 2.30 8.64 15.74
CA ALA A 581 2.80 7.39 16.30
C ALA A 581 1.80 6.24 16.14
N LEU A 582 0.50 6.50 16.34
CA LEU A 582 -0.56 5.51 16.14
C LEU A 582 -0.59 5.01 14.69
N SER A 583 -0.53 5.91 13.72
CA SER A 583 -0.51 5.59 12.29
C SER A 583 0.72 4.78 11.89
N LEU A 584 1.90 5.17 12.36
CA LEU A 584 3.16 4.46 12.06
C LEU A 584 3.24 3.06 12.67
N CYS A 585 2.48 2.77 13.73
CA CYS A 585 2.39 1.45 14.34
C CYS A 585 1.45 0.48 13.61
N GLY A 586 0.77 0.94 12.57
CA GLY A 586 0.01 0.17 11.60
C GLY A 586 -1.01 -0.79 12.22
N ASN A 587 -1.01 -2.03 11.73
CA ASN A 587 -2.00 -3.06 12.05
C ASN A 587 -2.09 -3.43 13.55
N ARG A 588 -1.06 -3.14 14.34
CA ARG A 588 -1.05 -3.46 15.79
C ARG A 588 -2.15 -2.76 16.56
N PHE A 589 -2.46 -1.52 16.20
CA PHE A 589 -3.43 -0.67 16.87
C PHE A 589 -4.64 -0.32 15.96
N LEU A 590 -4.95 -1.17 14.99
CA LEU A 590 -6.07 -0.92 14.07
C LEU A 590 -7.41 -0.67 14.80
N PRO A 591 -7.83 -1.47 15.80
CA PRO A 591 -9.07 -1.16 16.53
C PRO A 591 -9.03 0.20 17.21
N GLU A 592 -7.92 0.54 17.85
CA GLU A 592 -7.76 1.84 18.51
C GLU A 592 -7.71 2.99 17.50
N LEU A 593 -7.10 2.78 16.34
CA LEU A 593 -7.09 3.74 15.23
C LEU A 593 -8.51 4.06 14.75
N LEU A 594 -9.34 3.04 14.56
CA LEU A 594 -10.75 3.20 14.18
C LEU A 594 -11.52 4.03 15.21
N GLY A 595 -11.26 3.79 16.49
CA GLY A 595 -11.85 4.57 17.57
C GLY A 595 -11.38 6.02 17.61
N VAL A 596 -10.07 6.27 17.41
CA VAL A 596 -9.50 7.63 17.29
C VAL A 596 -10.12 8.37 16.10
N ASN A 597 -10.21 7.70 14.94
CA ASN A 597 -10.82 8.26 13.75
C ASN A 597 -12.26 8.71 14.04
N LEU A 598 -13.11 7.84 14.60
CA LEU A 598 -14.47 8.20 14.99
C LEU A 598 -14.51 9.39 15.97
N ALA A 599 -13.55 9.49 16.90
CA ALA A 599 -13.49 10.59 17.85
C ALA A 599 -13.16 11.92 17.17
N ILE A 600 -12.28 11.92 16.17
CA ILE A 600 -11.91 13.09 15.39
C ILE A 600 -13.11 13.55 14.57
N GLU A 601 -13.72 12.66 13.78
CA GLU A 601 -14.85 12.98 12.91
C GLU A 601 -16.09 13.48 13.66
N LEU A 602 -16.37 12.90 14.83
CA LEU A 602 -17.45 13.38 15.69
C LEU A 602 -17.13 14.73 16.35
N SER A 603 -15.86 15.07 16.54
CA SER A 603 -15.49 16.35 17.17
C SER A 603 -15.79 17.56 16.29
N GLY A 604 -15.72 17.40 14.95
CA GLY A 604 -16.04 18.43 13.96
C GLY A 604 -17.50 18.88 13.95
N LEU A 605 -18.41 18.07 14.50
CA LEU A 605 -19.87 18.27 14.43
C LEU A 605 -20.47 18.96 15.65
N GLY A 606 -19.69 19.41 16.59
CA GLY A 606 -20.23 19.86 17.87
C GLY A 606 -20.28 21.39 18.04
N ARG A 607 -20.91 21.76 19.18
CA ARG A 607 -20.97 23.14 19.65
C ARG A 607 -19.62 23.88 19.55
N GLN A 608 -18.51 23.19 19.77
CA GLN A 608 -17.18 23.79 19.80
C GLN A 608 -16.80 24.41 18.45
N TYR A 609 -16.98 23.67 17.36
CA TYR A 609 -16.69 24.13 15.99
C TYR A 609 -17.67 25.25 15.57
N MET A 610 -18.94 25.11 15.88
CA MET A 610 -19.95 26.13 15.58
C MET A 610 -19.65 27.45 16.31
N THR A 611 -19.32 27.39 17.60
CA THR A 611 -18.95 28.57 18.40
C THR A 611 -17.63 29.17 17.89
N LEU A 612 -16.62 28.33 17.60
CA LEU A 612 -15.34 28.79 17.07
C LEU A 612 -15.54 29.54 15.74
N ARG A 613 -16.34 28.98 14.81
CA ARG A 613 -16.66 29.63 13.55
C ARG A 613 -17.27 31.02 13.75
N ASP A 614 -18.28 31.12 14.62
CA ASP A 614 -18.97 32.38 14.87
C ASP A 614 -18.04 33.44 15.46
N GLU A 615 -17.15 33.05 16.39
CA GLU A 615 -16.21 33.96 17.02
C GLU A 615 -15.06 34.36 16.08
N LEU A 616 -14.56 33.46 15.23
CA LEU A 616 -13.60 33.80 14.17
C LEU A 616 -14.18 34.83 13.20
N LYS A 617 -15.43 34.62 12.75
CA LYS A 617 -16.14 35.58 11.89
C LYS A 617 -16.31 36.94 12.56
N TYR A 618 -16.66 36.97 13.85
CA TYR A 618 -16.74 38.21 14.62
C TYR A 618 -15.43 38.99 14.64
N TRP A 619 -14.29 38.29 14.77
CA TRP A 619 -12.97 38.91 14.76
C TRP A 619 -12.38 39.14 13.37
N GLN A 620 -13.14 38.84 12.32
CA GLN A 620 -12.68 38.90 10.93
C GLN A 620 -11.41 38.05 10.72
N ILE A 621 -11.40 36.86 11.26
CA ILE A 621 -10.40 35.82 11.06
C ILE A 621 -11.00 34.78 10.11
N ASP A 622 -10.21 34.32 9.16
CA ASP A 622 -10.64 33.30 8.19
C ASP A 622 -11.09 32.01 8.92
N SER A 623 -12.30 31.57 8.63
CA SER A 623 -12.90 30.36 9.24
C SER A 623 -12.87 29.13 8.29
N ALA A 624 -12.21 29.21 7.15
CA ALA A 624 -12.26 28.17 6.11
C ALA A 624 -11.93 26.76 6.64
N ILE A 625 -10.92 26.63 7.50
CA ILE A 625 -10.57 25.33 8.10
C ILE A 625 -11.69 24.76 9.00
N VAL A 626 -12.45 25.63 9.68
CA VAL A 626 -13.56 25.22 10.53
C VAL A 626 -14.79 24.89 9.66
N ASP A 627 -15.05 25.72 8.64
CA ASP A 627 -16.19 25.54 7.75
C ASP A 627 -16.07 24.24 6.94
N VAL A 628 -14.86 23.84 6.52
CA VAL A 628 -14.64 22.57 5.81
C VAL A 628 -14.97 21.37 6.70
N HIS A 629 -14.49 21.29 7.93
CA HIS A 629 -14.79 20.21 8.86
C HIS A 629 -16.30 20.11 9.16
N ILE A 630 -16.98 21.23 9.39
CA ILE A 630 -18.44 21.21 9.59
C ILE A 630 -19.17 20.64 8.36
N ALA A 631 -18.65 20.84 7.15
CA ALA A 631 -19.27 20.37 5.93
C ALA A 631 -19.05 18.87 5.66
N ILE A 632 -17.84 18.34 5.94
CA ILE A 632 -17.46 16.98 5.56
C ILE A 632 -17.73 15.94 6.66
N ASP A 633 -17.77 16.32 7.93
CA ASP A 633 -17.86 15.39 9.08
C ASP A 633 -19.32 14.92 9.38
N ASN A 634 -20.25 15.15 8.47
CA ASN A 634 -21.65 14.85 8.75
C ASN A 634 -21.93 13.34 9.02
N VAL A 635 -22.97 13.08 9.84
CA VAL A 635 -23.34 11.71 10.27
C VAL A 635 -24.09 10.90 9.22
N ALA A 636 -24.58 11.52 8.15
CA ALA A 636 -25.41 10.84 7.17
C ALA A 636 -24.58 10.20 6.05
N THR A 637 -23.62 10.94 5.48
CA THR A 637 -22.82 10.52 4.32
C THR A 637 -21.37 10.98 4.39
N GLY A 638 -20.98 11.74 5.43
CA GLY A 638 -19.65 12.30 5.61
C GLY A 638 -18.69 11.35 6.33
N HIS A 639 -17.59 11.91 6.80
CA HIS A 639 -16.53 11.15 7.45
C HIS A 639 -16.99 10.38 8.69
N THR A 640 -17.92 10.93 9.47
CA THR A 640 -18.50 10.20 10.62
C THR A 640 -19.21 8.93 10.18
N ALA A 641 -19.95 8.96 9.06
CA ALA A 641 -20.64 7.78 8.52
C ALA A 641 -19.61 6.74 8.02
N LEU A 642 -18.56 7.19 7.31
CA LEU A 642 -17.48 6.31 6.85
C LEU A 642 -16.70 5.68 8.02
N ALA A 643 -16.42 6.46 9.07
CA ALA A 643 -15.76 5.96 10.29
C ALA A 643 -16.63 4.91 11.02
N ARG A 644 -17.96 5.14 11.10
CA ARG A 644 -18.91 4.17 11.64
C ARG A 644 -18.91 2.87 10.82
N GLU A 645 -18.98 2.98 9.50
CA GLU A 645 -18.96 1.84 8.58
C GLU A 645 -17.68 1.05 8.69
N ALA A 646 -16.52 1.72 8.76
CA ALA A 646 -15.23 1.09 8.94
C ALA A 646 -15.16 0.26 10.24
N ILE A 647 -15.73 0.78 11.35
CA ILE A 647 -15.81 0.04 12.62
C ILE A 647 -16.72 -1.18 12.46
N ALA A 648 -17.88 -1.04 11.83
CA ALA A 648 -18.84 -2.12 11.65
C ALA A 648 -18.23 -3.26 10.81
N LEU A 649 -17.70 -2.94 9.64
CA LEU A 649 -17.03 -3.91 8.75
C LEU A 649 -15.86 -4.63 9.45
N TYR A 650 -15.06 -3.88 10.20
CA TYR A 650 -13.96 -4.45 10.96
C TYR A 650 -14.43 -5.48 11.98
N LEU A 651 -15.42 -5.12 12.80
CA LEU A 651 -15.93 -5.98 13.88
C LEU A 651 -16.69 -7.19 13.33
N ASP A 652 -17.45 -7.03 12.24
CA ASP A 652 -18.12 -8.15 11.55
C ASP A 652 -17.10 -9.16 11.02
N GLN A 653 -15.99 -8.69 10.46
CA GLN A 653 -14.94 -9.55 9.96
C GLN A 653 -14.19 -10.25 11.09
N VAL A 654 -13.93 -9.56 12.20
CA VAL A 654 -13.38 -10.18 13.42
C VAL A 654 -14.33 -11.26 13.95
N GLN A 655 -15.65 -10.98 13.98
CA GLN A 655 -16.64 -11.95 14.41
C GLN A 655 -16.64 -13.20 13.52
N MET A 656 -16.59 -13.01 12.22
CA MET A 656 -16.57 -14.11 11.24
C MET A 656 -15.32 -14.99 11.39
N ILE A 657 -14.16 -14.40 11.64
CA ILE A 657 -12.87 -15.11 11.69
C ILE A 657 -12.58 -15.68 13.09
N GLN A 658 -12.92 -14.95 14.16
CA GLN A 658 -12.44 -15.24 15.52
C GLN A 658 -13.58 -15.39 16.55
N GLY A 659 -14.83 -15.15 16.16
CA GLY A 659 -16.02 -15.29 17.01
C GLY A 659 -16.37 -14.03 17.82
N SER A 660 -17.59 -14.09 18.43
CA SER A 660 -18.20 -12.93 19.09
C SER A 660 -17.48 -12.46 20.34
N GLU A 661 -16.81 -13.35 21.07
CA GLU A 661 -16.05 -12.97 22.27
C GLU A 661 -14.86 -12.07 21.91
N VAL A 662 -14.10 -12.47 20.89
CA VAL A 662 -12.96 -11.68 20.38
C VAL A 662 -13.44 -10.38 19.76
N MET A 663 -14.55 -10.39 19.03
CA MET A 663 -15.19 -9.16 18.52
C MET A 663 -15.49 -8.17 19.65
N ASN A 664 -16.07 -8.61 20.77
CA ASN A 664 -16.34 -7.74 21.92
C ASN A 664 -15.06 -7.18 22.56
N GLN A 665 -13.98 -7.98 22.61
CA GLN A 665 -12.67 -7.49 23.06
C GLN A 665 -12.15 -6.41 22.10
N HIS A 666 -12.33 -6.58 20.81
CA HIS A 666 -11.95 -5.58 19.81
C HIS A 666 -12.83 -4.33 19.89
N TRP A 667 -14.11 -4.45 20.17
CA TRP A 667 -14.97 -3.29 20.47
C TRP A 667 -14.43 -2.48 21.66
N HIS A 668 -14.00 -3.13 22.73
CA HIS A 668 -13.39 -2.44 23.86
C HIS A 668 -12.11 -1.67 23.46
N ARG A 669 -11.31 -2.22 22.55
CA ARG A 669 -10.13 -1.54 21.99
C ARG A 669 -10.52 -0.35 21.10
N VAL A 670 -11.57 -0.46 20.29
CA VAL A 670 -12.14 0.67 19.51
C VAL A 670 -12.53 1.79 20.45
N TYR A 671 -13.30 1.49 21.50
CA TYR A 671 -13.70 2.52 22.46
C TYR A 671 -12.51 3.10 23.24
N GLN A 672 -11.50 2.30 23.53
CA GLN A 672 -10.25 2.77 24.13
C GLN A 672 -9.57 3.81 23.22
N GLY A 673 -9.50 3.58 21.93
CA GLY A 673 -9.03 4.55 20.94
C GLY A 673 -9.87 5.82 20.93
N TYR A 674 -11.21 5.68 20.88
CA TYR A 674 -12.14 6.81 20.94
C TYR A 674 -11.87 7.72 22.14
N SER A 675 -11.67 7.16 23.32
CA SER A 675 -11.41 7.91 24.54
C SER A 675 -9.97 8.44 24.64
N ALA A 676 -9.03 7.85 23.91
CA ALA A 676 -7.61 8.19 23.94
C ALA A 676 -7.31 9.57 23.36
N LEU A 677 -8.08 10.06 22.39
CA LEU A 677 -7.92 11.39 21.82
C LEU A 677 -8.02 12.49 22.91
N ASN A 678 -9.04 12.42 23.75
CA ASN A 678 -9.22 13.35 24.87
C ASN A 678 -8.10 13.22 25.91
N THR A 679 -7.64 12.00 26.15
CA THR A 679 -6.55 11.71 27.10
C THR A 679 -5.22 12.28 26.61
N ALA A 680 -4.90 12.12 25.32
CA ALA A 680 -3.71 12.69 24.69
C ALA A 680 -3.72 14.23 24.78
N GLY A 681 -4.87 14.88 24.54
CA GLY A 681 -5.02 16.33 24.55
C GLY A 681 -5.18 16.97 25.93
N ALA A 682 -5.30 16.20 27.02
CA ALA A 682 -5.65 16.73 28.34
C ALA A 682 -4.64 17.76 28.87
N ARG A 683 -3.34 17.49 28.75
CA ARG A 683 -2.27 18.42 29.15
C ARG A 683 -2.29 19.71 28.33
N PHE A 684 -2.51 19.59 27.03
CA PHE A 684 -2.58 20.75 26.14
C PHE A 684 -3.78 21.62 26.45
N LYS A 685 -4.97 21.04 26.64
CA LYS A 685 -6.17 21.76 27.07
C LYS A 685 -5.96 22.50 28.39
N ALA A 686 -5.37 21.83 29.38
CA ALA A 686 -5.04 22.46 30.68
C ALA A 686 -4.06 23.63 30.52
N ALA A 687 -3.03 23.48 29.72
CA ALA A 687 -2.04 24.54 29.47
C ALA A 687 -2.66 25.75 28.74
N LEU A 688 -3.56 25.52 27.75
CA LEU A 688 -4.31 26.61 27.10
C LEU A 688 -5.15 27.41 28.11
N VAL A 689 -5.90 26.72 28.99
CA VAL A 689 -6.71 27.37 30.03
C VAL A 689 -5.87 28.15 31.01
N LEU A 690 -4.76 27.56 31.48
CA LEU A 690 -3.85 28.26 32.43
C LEU A 690 -3.23 29.53 31.83
N GLN A 691 -2.83 29.48 30.54
CA GLN A 691 -2.28 30.66 29.86
C GLN A 691 -3.36 31.72 29.59
N TYR A 692 -4.58 31.29 29.24
CA TYR A 692 -5.71 32.20 29.09
C TYR A 692 -5.98 32.97 30.43
N LEU A 693 -6.00 32.25 31.54
CA LEU A 693 -6.19 32.88 32.87
C LEU A 693 -5.05 33.83 33.21
N LYS A 694 -3.78 33.47 32.94
CA LYS A 694 -2.62 34.35 33.18
C LYS A 694 -2.63 35.64 32.35
N LYS A 695 -3.17 35.59 31.12
CA LYS A 695 -3.28 36.78 30.26
C LYS A 695 -4.45 37.68 30.61
N ARG A 696 -5.39 37.22 31.43
CA ARG A 696 -6.57 37.96 31.85
C ARG A 696 -6.36 38.73 33.15
N PHE A 697 -5.35 38.36 33.91
CA PHE A 697 -4.87 39.04 35.11
C PHE A 697 -3.49 39.66 34.87
#